data_ef44dad06d21a367b00238f858ba2868
#
_entry.id   ef44dad06d21a367b00238f858ba2868
#
_cell.length_a   1.000
_cell.length_b   1.000
_cell.length_c   1.000
_cell.angle_alpha   90.00
_cell.angle_beta   90.00
_cell.angle_gamma   90.00
#
_symmetry.space_group_name_H-M   'P 1'
#
loop_
_entity.id
_entity.type
_entity.pdbx_description
1 polymer ?
#
loop_
_entity_poly.entity_id
_entity_poly.type
_entity_poly.pdbx_seq_one_letter_code
_entity_poly.pdbx_strand_id
1 'polypeptide(L)'
;MAADGYLPDWLEDTLSEGIRQWWKLKPGPPPPKPAERHKDDSRGLVLPGYKYLGPFNGLDKGEPVNAADAAALEHDKAYDRQLDSGDNPYLKYNHADAEFQERLKEDTSFGGNLGRAVFQAKKRVLEPLGLVEEPVKTAPGKKRPVEHSPVEPDSSSGTGKAGQQPARKRLNFGQTGDADSVPDPQPLGQPPAAPSGLGTNTMATGSGAPMADNNEGADGVGNSSGNWHCDSTWMGDRVITTSTRTWALPTYNNHLYKQISSQSGASNDNHYFGYSTPWGYFDFNRFHCHFSPRDWQRLINNNWGFRPKRLNFKLFNIQVKEVTQNDGTTTIANNLTSTVQVFTDSEYQLPYVLGSAHQGCLPPFPADVFMVPQYGYLTLNNGSQAVGRSSFYCLEYFPSQMLRTGNNFTFSYTFEDVPFHSSYAHSQSLDRLMNPLIDQYLYYLSRTNTPSGTTTQSGLQFSQAGASDIRDQSRNWLPGPCYRQQRVSKTSADNNNSEYSWTGATKYHLNGRDSLVNPGPAMASHKDDEEKFFPQSGVLIFGKQGSEKTNVDIEKVMITDEEEIRTTNPVATEQYGSVSTNLQRGNRQAATADVNTQGVLPGMVWQDRDVYLQGPIWAKIPHTDGHFHPSPLMGGFGLKHPPPQILIKNTPVPANPSTTFSAAKFASFITQYSTGQVSVEIEWELQKENSKRWNPEIQYTSNYNKSVNVDFTVDTNGVYSEPRPIGTRYLTRNLLLAAA
;
A
#
# COMPACT_ATOMS: atom_id res chain seq x y z
N MET A 1 -2.00 7.20 14.05
CA MET A 1 -2.68 5.91 14.22
C MET A 1 -2.46 5.50 15.66
N ALA A 2 -3.49 5.53 16.45
CA ALA A 2 -3.47 5.03 17.80
C ALA A 2 -3.41 3.50 17.73
N ALA A 3 -2.39 2.92 18.34
CA ALA A 3 -2.42 1.51 18.69
C ALA A 3 -3.41 1.40 19.86
N ASP A 4 -4.55 0.80 19.60
CA ASP A 4 -5.53 0.47 20.63
C ASP A 4 -4.92 -0.58 21.55
N GLY A 5 -4.46 -0.15 22.70
CA GLY A 5 -3.99 -0.98 23.76
C GLY A 5 -4.24 -0.29 25.10
N TYR A 6 -5.31 -0.65 25.75
CA TYR A 6 -5.63 -0.45 27.15
C TYR A 6 -4.83 0.60 27.92
N LEU A 7 -5.26 1.83 27.80
CA LEU A 7 -4.94 2.85 28.80
C LEU A 7 -6.08 2.86 29.83
N PRO A 8 -5.80 2.97 31.13
CA PRO A 8 -6.84 3.13 32.13
C PRO A 8 -7.68 4.40 31.85
N ASP A 9 -8.98 4.34 32.05
CA ASP A 9 -9.95 5.41 31.73
C ASP A 9 -9.55 6.80 32.25
N TRP A 10 -8.87 6.90 33.39
CA TRP A 10 -8.36 8.16 33.94
C TRP A 10 -7.23 8.78 33.09
N LEU A 11 -6.50 7.97 32.32
CA LEU A 11 -5.41 8.45 31.45
C LEU A 11 -5.98 8.88 30.08
N GLU A 12 -7.05 8.22 29.64
CA GLU A 12 -7.76 8.53 28.40
C GLU A 12 -8.49 9.88 28.49
N ASP A 13 -9.11 10.17 29.62
CA ASP A 13 -9.74 11.46 29.90
C ASP A 13 -8.73 12.61 29.98
N THR A 14 -7.58 12.37 30.57
CA THR A 14 -6.51 13.38 30.69
C THR A 14 -5.84 13.66 29.35
N LEU A 15 -5.62 12.63 28.53
CA LEU A 15 -5.10 12.77 27.17
C LEU A 15 -6.12 13.44 26.25
N SER A 16 -7.42 13.13 26.39
CA SER A 16 -8.47 13.72 25.57
C SER A 16 -8.65 15.21 25.84
N GLU A 17 -8.46 15.65 27.07
CA GLU A 17 -8.55 17.07 27.42
C GLU A 17 -7.34 17.88 26.94
N GLY A 18 -6.14 17.30 27.02
CA GLY A 18 -4.93 17.88 26.43
C GLY A 18 -5.02 18.00 24.90
N ILE A 19 -5.54 16.98 24.24
CA ILE A 19 -5.77 16.97 22.79
C ILE A 19 -6.88 17.95 22.40
N ARG A 20 -7.96 18.07 23.17
CA ARG A 20 -9.03 19.06 22.93
C ARG A 20 -8.56 20.49 23.05
N GLN A 21 -7.65 20.79 23.96
CA GLN A 21 -7.02 22.11 24.06
C GLN A 21 -6.07 22.38 22.88
N TRP A 22 -5.40 21.36 22.37
CA TRP A 22 -4.50 21.46 21.21
C TRP A 22 -5.26 21.76 19.90
N TRP A 23 -6.45 21.16 19.70
CA TRP A 23 -7.31 21.42 18.54
C TRP A 23 -7.98 22.79 18.52
N LYS A 24 -7.98 23.52 19.63
CA LYS A 24 -8.52 24.89 19.72
C LYS A 24 -7.56 25.98 19.25
N LEU A 25 -6.31 25.63 18.94
CA LEU A 25 -5.32 26.58 18.44
C LEU A 25 -5.38 26.66 16.90
N LYS A 26 -6.36 27.44 16.37
CA LYS A 26 -6.25 27.98 15.01
C LYS A 26 -5.15 29.05 15.00
N PRO A 27 -4.34 29.17 13.93
CA PRO A 27 -3.39 30.25 13.81
C PRO A 27 -4.15 31.58 13.72
N GLY A 28 -4.08 32.36 14.78
CA GLY A 28 -4.52 33.74 14.83
C GLY A 28 -3.32 34.68 14.65
N PRO A 29 -3.54 35.99 14.53
CA PRO A 29 -2.48 36.96 14.31
C PRO A 29 -1.45 36.95 15.47
N PRO A 30 -0.21 37.41 15.23
CA PRO A 30 0.89 37.29 16.18
C PRO A 30 0.53 37.83 17.54
N PRO A 31 0.91 37.14 18.64
CA PRO A 31 0.50 37.51 19.97
C PRO A 31 1.16 38.84 20.44
N PRO A 32 0.47 39.64 21.23
CA PRO A 32 1.10 40.76 21.91
C PRO A 32 2.11 40.24 22.94
N LYS A 33 3.13 41.07 23.23
CA LYS A 33 4.24 40.76 24.15
C LYS A 33 3.77 40.12 25.45
N PRO A 34 4.53 39.13 25.99
CA PRO A 34 4.14 38.37 27.17
C PRO A 34 3.95 39.32 28.38
N ALA A 35 2.79 39.23 29.00
CA ALA A 35 2.60 39.74 30.34
C ALA A 35 3.36 38.84 31.32
N GLU A 36 4.01 39.44 32.32
CA GLU A 36 4.74 38.73 33.37
C GLU A 36 3.88 37.62 33.98
N ARG A 37 4.33 36.39 33.85
CA ARG A 37 3.69 35.24 34.50
C ARG A 37 3.91 35.32 35.99
N HIS A 38 2.84 35.36 36.74
CA HIS A 38 2.89 35.15 38.18
C HIS A 38 3.43 33.76 38.50
N LYS A 39 4.46 33.66 39.36
CA LYS A 39 5.14 32.44 39.81
C LYS A 39 4.26 31.46 40.59
N ASP A 40 2.97 31.66 40.65
CA ASP A 40 2.04 30.95 41.55
C ASP A 40 0.89 30.29 40.81
N ASP A 41 1.20 29.58 39.71
CA ASP A 41 0.19 28.80 38.98
C ASP A 41 0.24 27.32 39.41
N SER A 42 -0.57 27.01 40.42
CA SER A 42 -0.71 25.69 41.07
C SER A 42 -1.48 24.67 40.24
N ARG A 43 -1.60 24.81 38.89
CA ARG A 43 -2.49 24.04 38.01
C ARG A 43 -1.83 22.94 37.21
N GLY A 44 -0.69 22.42 37.64
CA GLY A 44 -0.09 21.24 37.00
C GLY A 44 -0.61 19.94 37.59
N LEU A 45 -0.69 18.91 36.77
CA LEU A 45 -1.02 17.54 37.21
C LEU A 45 0.22 16.92 37.87
N VAL A 46 0.12 16.60 39.15
CA VAL A 46 1.22 15.99 39.93
C VAL A 46 0.78 14.59 40.35
N LEU A 47 1.66 13.61 40.18
CA LEU A 47 1.41 12.25 40.66
C LEU A 47 1.34 12.20 42.19
N PRO A 48 0.41 11.43 42.77
CA PRO A 48 0.30 11.30 44.22
C PRO A 48 1.65 10.82 44.82
N GLY A 49 2.16 11.59 45.80
CA GLY A 49 3.43 11.34 46.46
C GLY A 49 4.65 12.01 45.84
N TYR A 50 4.47 12.86 44.83
CA TYR A 50 5.51 13.66 44.18
C TYR A 50 5.12 15.14 44.19
N LYS A 51 6.07 16.04 44.00
CA LYS A 51 5.83 17.50 43.94
C LYS A 51 6.00 18.06 42.53
N TYR A 52 6.90 17.47 41.75
CA TYR A 52 7.31 17.96 40.44
C TYR A 52 7.09 16.94 39.28
N LEU A 53 6.82 15.68 39.59
CA LEU A 53 6.61 14.65 38.58
C LEU A 53 5.20 14.75 38.00
N GLY A 54 5.09 15.31 36.77
CA GLY A 54 3.86 15.51 36.03
C GLY A 54 3.94 16.70 35.08
N PRO A 55 3.06 16.83 34.09
CA PRO A 55 3.11 17.90 33.10
C PRO A 55 2.59 19.25 33.67
N PHE A 56 3.21 20.34 33.23
CA PHE A 56 2.82 21.73 33.49
C PHE A 56 2.87 22.17 34.98
N ASN A 57 3.84 21.70 35.72
CA ASN A 57 3.99 22.03 37.13
C ASN A 57 4.69 23.37 37.36
N GLY A 58 4.25 24.10 38.40
CA GLY A 58 4.95 25.27 38.88
C GLY A 58 6.27 24.89 39.59
N LEU A 59 7.30 25.75 39.48
CA LEU A 59 8.66 25.50 39.99
C LEU A 59 8.87 25.73 41.49
N ASP A 60 7.87 26.17 42.23
CA ASP A 60 7.99 26.65 43.60
C ASP A 60 7.15 25.82 44.58
N LYS A 61 7.35 24.48 44.57
CA LYS A 61 6.64 23.55 45.47
C LYS A 61 7.52 23.00 46.62
N GLY A 62 8.67 23.64 46.88
CA GLY A 62 9.61 23.29 47.92
C GLY A 62 10.52 22.12 47.57
N GLU A 63 11.25 21.56 48.55
CA GLU A 63 12.21 20.48 48.33
C GLU A 63 11.58 19.22 47.70
N PRO A 64 12.23 18.60 46.70
CA PRO A 64 11.77 17.36 46.06
C PRO A 64 11.65 16.20 47.04
N VAL A 65 10.70 15.32 46.82
CA VAL A 65 10.40 14.21 47.74
C VAL A 65 11.39 13.04 47.59
N ASN A 66 11.89 12.81 46.36
CA ASN A 66 12.85 11.73 46.08
C ASN A 66 13.66 12.04 44.80
N ALA A 67 14.54 11.12 44.38
CA ALA A 67 15.42 11.30 43.25
C ALA A 67 14.66 11.49 41.92
N ALA A 68 13.54 10.82 41.71
CA ALA A 68 12.69 11.00 40.53
C ALA A 68 12.05 12.40 40.50
N ASP A 69 11.62 12.90 41.64
CA ASP A 69 11.01 14.21 41.77
C ASP A 69 12.06 15.35 41.61
N ALA A 70 13.30 15.10 42.07
CA ALA A 70 14.43 16.00 41.85
C ALA A 70 14.80 16.09 40.35
N ALA A 71 14.82 14.96 39.67
CA ALA A 71 15.04 14.93 38.22
C ALA A 71 13.95 15.65 37.45
N ALA A 72 12.70 15.50 37.87
CA ALA A 72 11.56 16.21 37.29
C ALA A 72 11.66 17.73 37.49
N LEU A 73 12.06 18.20 38.65
CA LEU A 73 12.27 19.62 38.91
C LEU A 73 13.33 20.24 38.00
N GLU A 74 14.45 19.53 37.77
CA GLU A 74 15.50 20.03 36.88
C GLU A 74 15.08 20.02 35.41
N HIS A 75 14.34 18.99 35.00
CA HIS A 75 13.75 18.92 33.67
C HIS A 75 12.76 20.10 33.43
N ASP A 76 11.90 20.39 34.40
CA ASP A 76 10.93 21.50 34.31
C ASP A 76 11.64 22.87 34.27
N LYS A 77 12.74 23.03 35.01
CA LYS A 77 13.59 24.22 34.92
C LYS A 77 14.29 24.36 33.55
N ALA A 78 14.63 23.25 32.92
CA ALA A 78 15.23 23.28 31.58
C ALA A 78 14.17 23.65 30.53
N TYR A 79 12.96 23.18 30.68
CA TYR A 79 11.82 23.53 29.82
C TYR A 79 11.45 25.00 29.95
N ASP A 80 11.44 25.55 31.16
CA ASP A 80 11.15 26.95 31.40
C ASP A 80 12.18 27.87 30.73
N ARG A 81 13.48 27.52 30.79
CA ARG A 81 14.53 28.25 30.08
C ARG A 81 14.38 28.20 28.55
N GLN A 82 13.90 27.08 27.99
CA GLN A 82 13.65 26.96 26.56
C GLN A 82 12.43 27.78 26.12
N LEU A 83 11.39 27.82 26.94
CA LEU A 83 10.21 28.68 26.70
C LEU A 83 10.59 30.16 26.75
N ASP A 84 11.48 30.55 27.66
CA ASP A 84 11.96 31.93 27.78
C ASP A 84 12.83 32.35 26.58
N SER A 85 13.50 31.39 25.92
CA SER A 85 14.26 31.62 24.68
C SER A 85 13.39 31.65 23.42
N GLY A 86 12.10 31.38 23.53
CA GLY A 86 11.14 31.39 22.43
C GLY A 86 10.97 30.04 21.70
N ASP A 87 11.65 28.99 22.19
CA ASP A 87 11.51 27.64 21.66
C ASP A 87 10.41 26.87 22.41
N ASN A 88 9.68 26.03 21.71
CA ASN A 88 8.63 25.21 22.33
C ASN A 88 9.17 23.79 22.60
N PRO A 89 9.55 23.46 23.87
CA PRO A 89 10.13 22.18 24.22
C PRO A 89 9.18 20.99 24.12
N TYR A 90 7.88 21.24 24.02
CA TYR A 90 6.88 20.17 23.90
C TYR A 90 6.76 19.58 22.49
N LEU A 91 7.22 20.31 21.47
CA LEU A 91 7.14 19.89 20.07
C LEU A 91 8.34 19.07 19.56
N LYS A 92 9.40 18.97 20.36
CA LYS A 92 10.61 18.23 20.03
C LYS A 92 11.05 17.36 21.21
N TYR A 93 11.74 16.25 20.91
CA TYR A 93 12.49 15.52 21.91
C TYR A 93 13.88 16.16 22.01
N ASN A 94 14.19 16.81 23.13
CA ASN A 94 15.36 17.65 23.29
C ASN A 94 16.36 17.07 24.30
N HIS A 95 17.46 17.79 24.50
CA HIS A 95 18.53 17.40 25.42
C HIS A 95 18.03 17.23 26.87
N ALA A 96 17.08 18.05 27.32
CA ALA A 96 16.52 17.95 28.68
C ALA A 96 15.74 16.64 28.87
N ASP A 97 15.02 16.18 27.84
CA ASP A 97 14.31 14.89 27.85
C ASP A 97 15.28 13.71 27.92
N ALA A 98 16.40 13.79 27.20
CA ALA A 98 17.44 12.76 27.21
C ALA A 98 18.16 12.70 28.55
N GLU A 99 18.48 13.84 29.14
CA GLU A 99 19.11 13.93 30.45
C GLU A 99 18.20 13.42 31.57
N PHE A 100 16.92 13.74 31.50
CA PHE A 100 15.91 13.23 32.43
C PHE A 100 15.82 11.71 32.37
N GLN A 101 15.80 11.11 31.19
CA GLN A 101 15.80 9.66 31.03
C GLN A 101 17.07 8.99 31.57
N GLU A 102 18.24 9.60 31.35
CA GLU A 102 19.51 9.05 31.83
C GLU A 102 19.58 9.09 33.37
N ARG A 103 19.10 10.16 34.00
CA ARG A 103 19.06 10.27 35.48
C ARG A 103 18.07 9.29 36.11
N LEU A 104 17.03 8.89 35.40
CA LEU A 104 16.06 7.91 35.89
C LEU A 104 16.45 6.44 35.56
N LYS A 105 17.59 6.21 34.91
CA LYS A 105 17.96 4.90 34.40
C LYS A 105 18.05 3.81 35.47
N GLU A 106 18.52 4.18 36.66
CA GLU A 106 18.67 3.29 37.79
C GLU A 106 17.54 3.37 38.83
N ASP A 107 16.55 4.27 38.60
CA ASP A 107 15.42 4.42 39.51
C ASP A 107 14.32 3.39 39.20
N THR A 108 14.09 2.48 40.16
CA THR A 108 13.09 1.42 40.10
C THR A 108 11.74 1.81 40.71
N SER A 109 11.59 3.05 41.17
CA SER A 109 10.33 3.54 41.76
C SER A 109 9.23 3.63 40.68
N PHE A 110 7.99 3.63 41.12
CA PHE A 110 6.83 3.77 40.22
C PHE A 110 6.91 5.06 39.38
N GLY A 111 7.30 6.18 40.00
CA GLY A 111 7.46 7.45 39.28
C GLY A 111 8.63 7.46 38.31
N GLY A 112 9.78 6.84 38.64
CA GLY A 112 10.89 6.69 37.73
C GLY A 112 10.57 5.85 36.52
N ASN A 113 9.84 4.74 36.71
CA ASN A 113 9.38 3.88 35.63
C ASN A 113 8.37 4.58 34.70
N LEU A 114 7.41 5.31 35.26
CA LEU A 114 6.41 6.05 34.52
C LEU A 114 7.03 7.21 33.73
N GLY A 115 7.94 7.97 34.35
CA GLY A 115 8.66 9.06 33.69
C GLY A 115 9.46 8.56 32.49
N ARG A 116 10.19 7.47 32.63
CA ARG A 116 10.92 6.84 31.52
C ARG A 116 9.98 6.41 30.39
N ALA A 117 8.85 5.79 30.72
CA ALA A 117 7.88 5.31 29.72
C ALA A 117 7.28 6.46 28.90
N VAL A 118 6.93 7.58 29.54
CA VAL A 118 6.36 8.75 28.88
C VAL A 118 7.35 9.39 27.90
N PHE A 119 8.62 9.59 28.33
CA PHE A 119 9.62 10.20 27.44
C PHE A 119 10.15 9.24 26.36
N GLN A 120 10.15 7.94 26.61
CA GLN A 120 10.39 6.95 25.55
C GLN A 120 9.27 6.96 24.51
N ALA A 121 8.02 7.09 24.91
CA ALA A 121 6.90 7.26 24.01
C ALA A 121 7.02 8.58 23.22
N LYS A 122 7.38 9.68 23.86
CA LYS A 122 7.65 10.97 23.19
C LYS A 122 8.75 10.82 22.14
N LYS A 123 9.85 10.17 22.46
CA LYS A 123 10.95 9.91 21.52
C LYS A 123 10.49 9.09 20.32
N ARG A 124 9.80 7.97 20.54
CA ARG A 124 9.29 7.08 19.48
C ARG A 124 8.31 7.77 18.53
N VAL A 125 7.52 8.70 19.03
CA VAL A 125 6.55 9.44 18.22
C VAL A 125 7.24 10.53 17.39
N LEU A 126 8.27 11.20 17.95
CA LEU A 126 8.94 12.32 17.31
C LEU A 126 10.13 11.93 16.43
N GLU A 127 10.72 10.75 16.66
CA GLU A 127 11.85 10.24 15.88
C GLU A 127 11.53 10.06 14.38
N PRO A 128 10.38 9.50 13.96
CA PRO A 128 10.03 9.41 12.54
C PRO A 128 9.76 10.77 11.88
N LEU A 129 9.53 11.81 12.69
CA LEU A 129 9.26 13.17 12.21
C LEU A 129 10.53 14.02 12.12
N GLY A 130 11.70 13.46 12.47
CA GLY A 130 12.97 14.19 12.49
C GLY A 130 13.06 15.27 13.57
N LEU A 131 12.25 15.18 14.62
CA LEU A 131 12.13 16.16 15.71
C LEU A 131 12.84 15.68 17.01
N VAL A 132 13.88 14.85 16.88
CA VAL A 132 14.71 14.36 17.98
C VAL A 132 16.12 14.93 17.83
N GLU A 133 16.56 15.66 18.83
CA GLU A 133 17.93 16.16 18.95
C GLU A 133 18.79 15.10 19.65
N GLU A 134 19.77 14.51 18.95
CA GLU A 134 20.68 13.53 19.56
C GLU A 134 21.75 14.23 20.42
N PRO A 135 22.02 13.72 21.62
CA PRO A 135 23.12 14.25 22.44
C PRO A 135 24.46 13.95 21.78
N VAL A 136 25.29 14.97 21.62
CA VAL A 136 26.68 14.84 21.17
C VAL A 136 27.43 14.02 22.19
N LYS A 137 27.87 12.83 21.83
CA LYS A 137 28.74 11.99 22.66
C LYS A 137 30.11 12.66 22.78
N THR A 138 30.40 13.33 23.89
CA THR A 138 31.76 13.79 24.25
C THR A 138 32.58 12.65 24.80
N ALA A 139 33.65 12.31 24.11
CA ALA A 139 34.68 11.42 24.63
C ALA A 139 35.42 12.08 25.81
N PRO A 140 35.87 11.32 26.83
CA PRO A 140 36.49 11.91 28.00
C PRO A 140 37.97 12.25 27.76
N GLY A 141 38.33 13.48 28.11
CA GLY A 141 39.64 13.81 28.61
C GLY A 141 40.69 14.47 27.74
N LYS A 142 40.88 15.76 27.87
CA LYS A 142 42.08 16.43 28.44
C LYS A 142 41.96 17.95 28.30
N LYS A 143 42.07 18.61 29.46
CA LYS A 143 42.15 20.08 29.57
C LYS A 143 43.47 20.61 29.00
N ARG A 144 43.45 21.73 28.28
CA ARG A 144 44.36 22.89 28.39
C ARG A 144 43.82 24.08 27.57
N PRO A 145 44.37 25.31 27.84
CA PRO A 145 43.51 26.49 27.96
C PRO A 145 43.51 27.49 26.80
N VAL A 146 42.64 28.43 26.92
CA VAL A 146 42.29 29.61 26.14
C VAL A 146 43.48 30.45 25.69
N GLU A 147 43.47 30.96 24.45
CA GLU A 147 43.76 32.38 24.17
C GLU A 147 43.28 32.83 22.78
N HIS A 148 43.05 34.12 22.73
CA HIS A 148 42.28 34.98 21.84
C HIS A 148 42.71 35.12 20.37
N SER A 149 41.72 35.23 19.51
CA SER A 149 41.38 36.19 18.39
C SER A 149 42.50 36.95 17.63
N PRO A 150 42.18 37.58 16.51
CA PRO A 150 41.62 37.23 15.21
C PRO A 150 42.56 37.55 14.04
N VAL A 151 42.26 37.21 12.81
CA VAL A 151 42.48 38.00 11.56
C VAL A 151 42.29 37.12 10.31
N GLU A 152 41.47 37.57 9.40
CA GLU A 152 41.27 37.14 7.99
C GLU A 152 42.47 37.55 7.12
N PRO A 153 42.45 37.33 5.79
CA PRO A 153 42.29 36.12 4.97
C PRO A 153 43.51 35.87 4.06
N ASP A 154 43.64 34.72 3.50
CA ASP A 154 44.04 34.61 2.09
C ASP A 154 44.01 33.19 1.50
N SER A 155 43.74 33.19 0.22
CA SER A 155 43.67 32.15 -0.77
C SER A 155 44.82 31.14 -0.79
N SER A 156 44.50 29.86 -0.99
CA SER A 156 45.02 29.01 -2.05
C SER A 156 44.79 27.53 -1.83
N SER A 157 44.26 26.87 -2.83
CA SER A 157 44.39 25.46 -3.27
C SER A 157 44.95 24.43 -2.29
N GLY A 158 44.13 23.44 -1.98
CA GLY A 158 44.59 22.20 -1.33
C GLY A 158 43.50 21.15 -1.25
N THR A 159 43.69 20.14 -2.06
CA THR A 159 42.91 18.89 -2.09
C THR A 159 42.70 18.27 -0.72
N GLY A 160 41.46 18.23 -0.23
CA GLY A 160 41.09 17.55 1.00
C GLY A 160 40.03 16.48 0.73
N LYS A 161 40.38 15.25 1.07
CA LYS A 161 39.54 14.07 0.99
C LYS A 161 38.23 14.27 1.78
N ALA A 162 37.12 14.18 1.12
CA ALA A 162 35.81 14.09 1.75
C ALA A 162 35.63 12.73 2.43
N GLY A 163 35.24 12.76 3.68
CA GLY A 163 34.89 11.55 4.45
C GLY A 163 33.70 10.81 3.86
N GLN A 164 33.88 9.53 3.71
CA GLN A 164 32.86 8.62 3.25
C GLN A 164 31.75 8.48 4.30
N GLN A 165 30.55 8.89 3.95
CA GLN A 165 29.34 8.38 4.59
C GLN A 165 29.11 6.92 4.15
N PRO A 166 28.55 6.06 5.03
CA PRO A 166 28.30 4.67 4.67
C PRO A 166 27.32 4.58 3.50
N ALA A 167 27.77 3.95 2.43
CA ALA A 167 27.00 3.74 1.23
C ALA A 167 25.75 2.93 1.54
N ARG A 168 24.58 3.50 1.27
CA ARG A 168 23.32 2.74 1.17
C ARG A 168 23.51 1.68 0.09
N LYS A 169 23.34 0.42 0.44
CA LYS A 169 23.37 -0.68 -0.52
C LYS A 169 22.31 -0.43 -1.60
N ARG A 170 22.76 -0.08 -2.77
CA ARG A 170 21.92 -0.05 -3.97
C ARG A 170 21.72 -1.49 -4.45
N LEU A 171 20.50 -1.85 -4.71
CA LEU A 171 20.20 -3.05 -5.47
C LEU A 171 20.81 -2.88 -6.87
N ASN A 172 21.50 -3.88 -7.34
CA ASN A 172 22.29 -3.78 -8.54
C ASN A 172 21.63 -4.58 -9.67
N PHE A 173 21.19 -3.89 -10.71
CA PHE A 173 20.76 -4.58 -11.93
C PHE A 173 21.97 -5.26 -12.57
N GLY A 174 22.06 -6.56 -12.50
CA GLY A 174 23.03 -7.31 -13.28
C GLY A 174 24.16 -8.03 -12.54
N GLN A 175 24.05 -8.21 -11.23
CA GLN A 175 24.95 -9.16 -10.54
C GLN A 175 24.13 -10.35 -10.02
N THR A 176 24.15 -11.42 -10.73
CA THR A 176 23.80 -12.73 -10.21
C THR A 176 25.00 -13.65 -10.36
N GLY A 177 25.60 -13.95 -9.24
CA GLY A 177 26.40 -15.16 -9.17
C GLY A 177 25.44 -16.31 -8.89
N ASP A 178 25.59 -17.41 -9.62
CA ASP A 178 24.91 -18.66 -9.34
C ASP A 178 25.14 -19.06 -7.88
N ALA A 179 24.08 -19.16 -7.10
CA ALA A 179 24.12 -19.51 -5.69
C ALA A 179 24.22 -21.03 -5.43
N ASP A 180 24.47 -21.86 -6.44
CA ASP A 180 24.51 -23.31 -6.32
C ASP A 180 25.87 -23.96 -6.62
N SER A 181 26.97 -23.20 -6.69
CA SER A 181 28.30 -23.78 -6.73
C SER A 181 29.17 -23.14 -5.67
N VAL A 182 29.58 -23.94 -4.71
CA VAL A 182 30.66 -23.59 -3.77
C VAL A 182 31.97 -23.57 -4.58
N PRO A 183 32.62 -22.43 -4.78
CA PRO A 183 33.91 -22.42 -5.46
C PRO A 183 35.03 -22.70 -4.46
N ASP A 184 35.91 -23.60 -4.84
CA ASP A 184 37.24 -23.71 -4.24
C ASP A 184 37.96 -22.36 -4.27
N PRO A 185 38.77 -22.02 -3.26
CA PRO A 185 39.44 -20.73 -3.17
C PRO A 185 40.54 -20.63 -4.23
N GLN A 186 40.27 -19.82 -5.25
CA GLN A 186 41.27 -19.37 -6.22
C GLN A 186 41.78 -17.97 -5.85
N PRO A 187 43.03 -17.64 -6.13
CA PRO A 187 43.59 -16.37 -5.69
C PRO A 187 42.98 -15.15 -6.40
N LEU A 188 42.82 -14.09 -5.64
CA LEU A 188 42.34 -12.79 -5.99
C LEU A 188 42.93 -12.25 -7.31
N GLY A 189 42.21 -12.46 -8.41
CA GLY A 189 42.39 -11.67 -9.61
C GLY A 189 41.59 -10.37 -9.49
N GLN A 190 42.07 -9.31 -10.11
CA GLN A 190 41.38 -8.00 -10.16
C GLN A 190 39.91 -8.18 -10.49
N PRO A 191 39.01 -7.45 -9.83
CA PRO A 191 37.59 -7.47 -10.19
C PRO A 191 37.45 -7.06 -11.66
N PRO A 192 36.60 -7.74 -12.44
CA PRO A 192 36.32 -7.28 -13.79
C PRO A 192 35.80 -5.85 -13.74
N ALA A 193 36.31 -5.03 -14.62
CA ALA A 193 35.84 -3.65 -14.77
C ALA A 193 34.30 -3.67 -14.84
N ALA A 194 33.68 -2.84 -14.05
CA ALA A 194 32.22 -2.66 -14.10
C ALA A 194 31.83 -2.40 -15.58
N PRO A 195 30.77 -3.04 -16.09
CA PRO A 195 30.37 -2.79 -17.45
C PRO A 195 30.12 -1.28 -17.60
N SER A 196 30.84 -0.68 -18.52
CA SER A 196 30.65 0.71 -18.93
C SER A 196 29.20 0.83 -19.42
N GLY A 197 28.40 1.59 -18.71
CA GLY A 197 27.00 1.79 -19.11
C GLY A 197 25.96 1.74 -17.99
N LEU A 198 26.34 1.47 -16.76
CA LEU A 198 25.49 1.71 -15.61
C LEU A 198 25.57 3.17 -15.22
N GLY A 199 25.01 4.02 -16.06
CA GLY A 199 24.86 5.43 -15.72
C GLY A 199 24.08 5.54 -14.41
N THR A 200 24.68 6.18 -13.42
CA THR A 200 24.01 6.57 -12.19
C THR A 200 23.10 7.75 -12.48
N ASN A 201 22.07 7.53 -13.31
CA ASN A 201 21.12 8.58 -13.60
C ASN A 201 20.24 8.80 -12.40
N THR A 202 20.46 9.91 -11.75
CA THR A 202 19.54 10.39 -10.73
C THR A 202 18.22 10.79 -11.36
N MET A 203 17.14 10.47 -10.69
CA MET A 203 15.79 10.78 -11.14
C MET A 203 15.60 12.27 -11.43
N ALA A 204 14.87 12.54 -12.50
CA ALA A 204 14.10 13.75 -12.55
C ALA A 204 12.94 13.59 -11.58
N THR A 205 13.13 13.99 -10.34
CA THR A 205 12.05 14.17 -9.39
C THR A 205 11.44 15.54 -9.61
N GLY A 206 10.16 15.68 -9.35
CA GLY A 206 9.37 16.90 -9.50
C GLY A 206 10.14 18.20 -9.38
N SER A 207 9.70 19.22 -8.79
CA SER A 207 10.29 20.56 -8.80
C SER A 207 11.82 20.59 -8.56
N GLY A 208 12.59 20.77 -9.60
CA GLY A 208 13.93 21.35 -9.52
C GLY A 208 15.09 20.40 -9.25
N ALA A 209 14.92 19.09 -9.35
CA ALA A 209 16.09 18.23 -9.43
C ALA A 209 16.86 18.51 -10.73
N PRO A 210 18.16 18.72 -10.67
CA PRO A 210 18.93 18.89 -11.90
C PRO A 210 18.75 17.65 -12.76
N MET A 211 18.41 17.86 -14.01
CA MET A 211 18.41 16.79 -15.01
C MET A 211 19.75 16.09 -14.93
N ALA A 212 19.74 14.79 -14.70
CA ALA A 212 20.97 14.03 -14.68
C ALA A 212 21.67 14.22 -16.01
N ASP A 213 22.89 14.65 -15.94
CA ASP A 213 23.72 14.80 -17.11
C ASP A 213 24.10 13.39 -17.61
N ASN A 214 23.36 12.92 -18.61
CA ASN A 214 23.66 11.68 -19.29
C ASN A 214 24.81 11.88 -20.26
N ASN A 215 25.99 12.05 -19.72
CA ASN A 215 27.20 12.23 -20.49
C ASN A 215 27.72 10.96 -21.18
N GLU A 216 26.91 9.93 -21.24
CA GLU A 216 27.21 8.78 -22.10
C GLU A 216 26.94 9.10 -23.58
N GLY A 217 27.38 10.29 -23.98
CA GLY A 217 27.21 10.92 -25.24
C GLY A 217 27.33 10.04 -26.49
N ALA A 218 28.05 10.54 -27.46
CA ALA A 218 28.20 9.90 -28.76
C ALA A 218 28.80 8.47 -28.72
N ASP A 219 29.55 8.14 -27.67
CA ASP A 219 30.21 6.85 -27.53
C ASP A 219 29.23 5.69 -27.20
N GLY A 220 28.04 6.02 -26.68
CA GLY A 220 26.99 5.05 -26.37
C GLY A 220 26.03 4.76 -27.50
N VAL A 221 26.07 5.52 -28.59
CA VAL A 221 25.14 5.38 -29.71
C VAL A 221 25.36 4.03 -30.41
N GLY A 222 24.32 3.23 -30.44
CA GLY A 222 24.35 1.89 -31.05
C GLY A 222 24.79 0.76 -30.12
N ASN A 223 25.21 1.07 -28.90
CA ASN A 223 25.56 0.08 -27.89
C ASN A 223 24.39 -0.17 -26.92
N SER A 224 24.22 -1.43 -26.52
CA SER A 224 23.30 -1.75 -25.43
C SER A 224 23.88 -1.31 -24.09
N SER A 225 23.07 -0.61 -23.28
CA SER A 225 23.48 -0.04 -22.00
C SER A 225 22.88 -0.76 -20.79
N GLY A 226 22.49 -2.02 -20.95
CA GLY A 226 21.94 -2.84 -19.88
C GLY A 226 21.94 -4.30 -20.21
N ASN A 227 21.66 -5.13 -19.20
CA ASN A 227 21.57 -6.58 -19.32
C ASN A 227 20.12 -7.03 -19.16
N TRP A 228 19.74 -8.04 -19.94
CA TRP A 228 18.49 -8.75 -19.75
C TRP A 228 18.59 -9.63 -18.51
N HIS A 229 17.64 -9.50 -17.57
CA HIS A 229 17.59 -10.36 -16.40
C HIS A 229 16.16 -10.56 -15.92
N CYS A 230 15.77 -11.83 -15.75
CA CYS A 230 14.51 -12.22 -15.13
C CYS A 230 14.82 -13.34 -14.15
N ASP A 231 14.68 -13.07 -12.85
CA ASP A 231 15.01 -14.05 -11.82
C ASP A 231 14.40 -13.67 -10.48
N SER A 232 14.47 -14.60 -9.54
CA SER A 232 14.22 -14.38 -8.13
C SER A 232 15.41 -14.87 -7.30
N THR A 233 15.83 -14.07 -6.35
CA THR A 233 16.90 -14.41 -5.40
C THR A 233 16.33 -14.48 -4.00
N TRP A 234 16.40 -15.67 -3.39
CA TRP A 234 15.82 -15.96 -2.07
C TRP A 234 16.90 -15.88 -1.00
N MET A 235 16.72 -14.98 -0.04
CA MET A 235 17.70 -14.67 1.01
C MET A 235 17.02 -14.68 2.40
N GLY A 236 16.80 -15.87 2.96
CA GLY A 236 16.26 -16.01 4.31
C GLY A 236 14.89 -15.34 4.49
N ASP A 237 14.86 -14.13 5.01
CA ASP A 237 13.68 -13.33 5.28
C ASP A 237 13.27 -12.40 4.14
N ARG A 238 13.91 -12.51 2.96
CA ARG A 238 13.68 -11.65 1.80
C ARG A 238 13.74 -12.44 0.52
N VAL A 239 13.06 -11.91 -0.49
CA VAL A 239 13.24 -12.32 -1.88
C VAL A 239 13.35 -11.06 -2.75
N ILE A 240 14.25 -11.10 -3.71
CA ILE A 240 14.39 -10.05 -4.72
C ILE A 240 13.94 -10.62 -6.05
N THR A 241 12.92 -10.00 -6.66
CA THR A 241 12.42 -10.35 -7.98
C THR A 241 12.90 -9.33 -9.00
N THR A 242 13.49 -9.79 -10.09
CA THR A 242 13.88 -8.95 -11.22
C THR A 242 13.10 -9.39 -12.45
N SER A 243 12.48 -8.43 -13.13
CA SER A 243 11.65 -8.69 -14.31
C SER A 243 12.06 -7.76 -15.44
N THR A 244 12.36 -8.32 -16.60
CA THR A 244 12.72 -7.56 -17.80
C THR A 244 11.77 -7.89 -18.93
N ARG A 245 11.30 -6.88 -19.64
CA ARG A 245 10.39 -7.01 -20.80
C ARG A 245 10.80 -6.06 -21.92
N THR A 246 10.39 -6.40 -23.12
CA THR A 246 10.51 -5.52 -24.27
C THR A 246 9.21 -4.77 -24.50
N TRP A 247 9.31 -3.47 -24.66
CA TRP A 247 8.15 -2.61 -24.87
C TRP A 247 8.19 -1.91 -26.23
N ALA A 248 7.03 -1.51 -26.71
CA ALA A 248 6.85 -0.67 -27.88
C ALA A 248 5.94 0.51 -27.52
N LEU A 249 6.31 1.70 -27.99
CA LEU A 249 5.58 2.94 -27.73
C LEU A 249 5.19 3.61 -29.06
N PRO A 250 3.91 3.61 -29.42
CA PRO A 250 3.44 4.39 -30.57
C PRO A 250 3.37 5.87 -30.25
N THR A 251 3.21 6.71 -31.25
CA THR A 251 2.95 8.14 -31.09
C THR A 251 1.43 8.35 -30.94
N TYR A 252 0.99 8.45 -29.70
CA TYR A 252 -0.44 8.63 -29.40
C TYR A 252 -0.93 10.02 -29.80
N ASN A 253 -2.15 10.08 -30.33
CA ASN A 253 -2.89 11.31 -30.69
C ASN A 253 -2.13 12.25 -31.65
N ASN A 254 -1.11 11.79 -32.35
CA ASN A 254 -0.24 12.66 -33.13
C ASN A 254 0.26 13.88 -32.32
N HIS A 255 0.77 13.60 -31.10
CA HIS A 255 1.30 14.59 -30.14
C HIS A 255 0.26 15.57 -29.56
N LEU A 256 -1.04 15.27 -29.65
CA LEU A 256 -2.11 16.16 -29.22
C LEU A 256 -2.77 15.70 -27.91
N TYR A 257 -3.21 16.69 -27.15
CA TYR A 257 -4.19 16.51 -26.08
C TYR A 257 -5.59 16.64 -26.66
N LYS A 258 -6.50 15.74 -26.26
CA LYS A 258 -7.89 15.75 -26.74
C LYS A 258 -8.85 15.56 -25.58
N GLN A 259 -9.97 16.30 -25.61
CA GLN A 259 -11.09 16.03 -24.72
C GLN A 259 -11.72 14.67 -25.06
N ILE A 260 -12.12 13.95 -24.04
CA ILE A 260 -12.91 12.72 -24.14
C ILE A 260 -14.14 12.84 -23.27
N SER A 261 -15.25 12.32 -23.74
CA SER A 261 -16.50 12.33 -23.00
C SER A 261 -17.39 11.17 -23.40
N SER A 262 -18.41 10.90 -22.58
CA SER A 262 -19.44 9.91 -22.89
C SER A 262 -20.16 10.22 -24.18
N GLN A 263 -20.53 9.18 -24.90
CA GLN A 263 -21.28 9.32 -26.16
C GLN A 263 -22.69 9.85 -25.92
N SER A 264 -23.26 10.50 -26.95
CA SER A 264 -24.67 10.89 -26.95
C SER A 264 -25.54 9.65 -26.78
N GLY A 265 -26.52 9.71 -25.86
CA GLY A 265 -27.40 8.59 -25.55
C GLY A 265 -26.84 7.61 -24.51
N ALA A 266 -25.64 7.82 -23.94
CA ALA A 266 -25.18 7.07 -22.81
C ALA A 266 -26.11 7.25 -21.62
N SER A 267 -26.27 6.18 -20.79
CA SER A 267 -27.01 6.29 -19.55
C SER A 267 -26.33 7.28 -18.59
N ASN A 268 -27.13 7.88 -17.71
CA ASN A 268 -26.58 8.83 -16.71
C ASN A 268 -25.44 8.23 -15.89
N ASP A 269 -25.52 6.93 -15.58
CA ASP A 269 -24.51 6.21 -14.80
C ASP A 269 -23.17 6.07 -15.54
N ASN A 270 -23.14 6.16 -16.87
CA ASN A 270 -21.96 6.03 -17.71
C ASN A 270 -21.41 7.36 -18.21
N HIS A 271 -21.91 8.48 -17.75
CA HIS A 271 -21.39 9.79 -18.13
C HIS A 271 -20.00 10.05 -17.56
N TYR A 272 -19.13 10.60 -18.38
CA TYR A 272 -17.79 11.02 -17.98
C TYR A 272 -17.31 12.18 -18.84
N PHE A 273 -16.31 12.88 -18.33
CA PHE A 273 -15.53 13.88 -19.03
C PHE A 273 -14.06 13.78 -18.60
N GLY A 274 -13.14 13.93 -19.54
CA GLY A 274 -11.73 13.89 -19.26
C GLY A 274 -10.89 14.26 -20.46
N TYR A 275 -9.63 13.85 -20.42
CA TYR A 275 -8.63 14.16 -21.45
C TYR A 275 -7.82 12.90 -21.78
N SER A 276 -7.54 12.73 -23.07
CA SER A 276 -6.48 11.86 -23.56
C SER A 276 -5.22 12.68 -23.79
N THR A 277 -4.08 12.07 -23.60
CA THR A 277 -2.77 12.71 -23.75
C THR A 277 -1.91 11.94 -24.75
N PRO A 278 -0.85 12.54 -25.30
CA PRO A 278 0.10 11.83 -26.14
C PRO A 278 1.10 10.96 -25.37
N TRP A 279 1.00 10.92 -24.04
CA TRP A 279 1.91 10.20 -23.19
C TRP A 279 1.47 8.75 -22.97
N GLY A 280 2.45 7.85 -22.82
CA GLY A 280 2.25 6.51 -22.30
C GLY A 280 2.72 6.40 -20.86
N TYR A 281 2.39 5.30 -20.20
CA TYR A 281 2.85 5.00 -18.85
C TYR A 281 3.19 3.53 -18.69
N PHE A 282 4.09 3.22 -17.75
CA PHE A 282 4.45 1.83 -17.43
C PHE A 282 3.63 1.34 -16.23
N ASP A 283 2.93 0.23 -16.44
CA ASP A 283 2.17 -0.45 -15.40
C ASP A 283 2.78 -1.83 -15.12
N PHE A 284 3.28 -2.02 -13.90
CA PHE A 284 3.81 -3.28 -13.40
C PHE A 284 3.11 -3.71 -12.10
N ASN A 285 1.89 -3.24 -11.88
CA ASN A 285 1.10 -3.46 -10.66
C ASN A 285 0.29 -4.76 -10.73
N ARG A 286 0.92 -5.86 -11.10
CA ARG A 286 0.36 -7.21 -11.02
C ARG A 286 1.45 -8.18 -10.57
N PHE A 287 1.12 -9.11 -9.70
CA PHE A 287 2.10 -10.04 -9.16
C PHE A 287 2.78 -10.91 -10.22
N HIS A 288 2.06 -11.32 -11.25
CA HIS A 288 2.61 -12.18 -12.30
C HIS A 288 3.68 -11.50 -13.19
N CYS A 289 3.83 -10.18 -13.08
CA CYS A 289 4.97 -9.49 -13.72
C CYS A 289 6.29 -9.82 -13.03
N HIS A 290 6.25 -10.10 -11.73
CA HIS A 290 7.40 -10.21 -10.84
C HIS A 290 7.69 -11.62 -10.40
N PHE A 291 6.65 -12.44 -10.26
CA PHE A 291 6.75 -13.83 -9.81
C PHE A 291 6.35 -14.77 -10.94
N SER A 292 7.23 -15.72 -11.26
CA SER A 292 6.81 -16.87 -12.04
C SER A 292 5.82 -17.74 -11.24
N PRO A 293 5.00 -18.59 -11.87
CA PRO A 293 4.14 -19.53 -11.15
C PRO A 293 4.90 -20.39 -10.14
N ARG A 294 6.11 -20.83 -10.47
CA ARG A 294 6.95 -21.61 -9.57
C ARG A 294 7.45 -20.78 -8.36
N ASP A 295 7.86 -19.54 -8.60
CA ASP A 295 8.28 -18.63 -7.52
C ASP A 295 7.10 -18.25 -6.62
N TRP A 296 5.92 -18.05 -7.19
CA TRP A 296 4.70 -17.85 -6.43
C TRP A 296 4.36 -19.04 -5.55
N GLN A 297 4.47 -20.25 -6.08
CA GLN A 297 4.32 -21.48 -5.29
C GLN A 297 5.31 -21.54 -4.13
N ARG A 298 6.57 -21.18 -4.35
CA ARG A 298 7.60 -21.13 -3.30
C ARG A 298 7.24 -20.09 -2.23
N LEU A 299 6.76 -18.92 -2.64
CA LEU A 299 6.35 -17.86 -1.75
C LEU A 299 5.22 -18.29 -0.81
N ILE A 300 4.14 -18.83 -1.36
CA ILE A 300 2.91 -19.13 -0.62
C ILE A 300 2.97 -20.42 0.18
N ASN A 301 3.85 -21.36 -0.15
CA ASN A 301 3.98 -22.63 0.56
C ASN A 301 4.92 -22.55 1.78
N ASN A 302 5.74 -21.51 1.89
CA ASN A 302 6.75 -21.42 2.94
C ASN A 302 6.57 -20.22 3.88
N ASN A 303 5.68 -19.29 3.57
CA ASN A 303 5.55 -18.05 4.31
C ASN A 303 4.10 -17.76 4.69
N TRP A 304 3.90 -17.20 5.89
CA TRP A 304 2.61 -16.68 6.33
C TRP A 304 2.30 -15.29 5.81
N GLY A 305 3.28 -14.59 5.30
CA GLY A 305 3.09 -13.25 4.80
C GLY A 305 4.26 -12.72 4.04
N PHE A 306 4.02 -11.63 3.35
CA PHE A 306 5.04 -10.87 2.63
C PHE A 306 4.58 -9.42 2.50
N ARG A 307 5.54 -8.54 2.21
CA ARG A 307 5.29 -7.13 1.89
C ARG A 307 6.41 -6.59 1.01
N PRO A 308 6.13 -5.62 0.14
CA PRO A 308 7.17 -4.98 -0.67
C PRO A 308 7.99 -4.00 0.18
N LYS A 309 9.28 -3.87 -0.12
CA LYS A 309 10.19 -2.96 0.61
C LYS A 309 10.81 -1.90 -0.29
N ARG A 310 11.38 -2.31 -1.43
CA ARG A 310 12.09 -1.40 -2.33
C ARG A 310 11.81 -1.78 -3.77
N LEU A 311 11.90 -0.78 -4.64
CA LEU A 311 11.73 -0.93 -6.05
C LEU A 311 12.83 -0.17 -6.78
N ASN A 312 13.43 -0.82 -7.79
CA ASN A 312 14.30 -0.17 -8.76
C ASN A 312 13.71 -0.35 -10.14
N PHE A 313 13.65 0.75 -10.89
CA PHE A 313 13.13 0.78 -12.25
C PHE A 313 14.21 1.23 -13.21
N LYS A 314 14.31 0.59 -14.38
CA LYS A 314 15.26 0.94 -15.41
C LYS A 314 14.63 0.82 -16.79
N LEU A 315 14.80 1.86 -17.61
CA LEU A 315 14.59 1.83 -19.07
C LEU A 315 15.96 1.85 -19.74
N PHE A 316 16.15 0.96 -20.68
CA PHE A 316 17.43 0.84 -21.37
C PHE A 316 17.25 0.32 -22.82
N ASN A 317 18.31 0.38 -23.60
CA ASN A 317 18.33 -0.02 -25.02
C ASN A 317 17.20 0.63 -25.82
N ILE A 318 16.99 1.93 -25.59
CA ILE A 318 15.95 2.69 -26.28
C ILE A 318 16.33 2.86 -27.74
N GLN A 319 15.39 2.58 -28.64
CA GLN A 319 15.54 2.75 -30.07
C GLN A 319 14.35 3.52 -30.62
N VAL A 320 14.61 4.54 -31.39
CA VAL A 320 13.57 5.27 -32.12
C VAL A 320 13.58 4.82 -33.58
N LYS A 321 12.41 4.48 -34.10
CA LYS A 321 12.22 4.04 -35.48
C LYS A 321 11.40 5.08 -36.23
N GLU A 322 11.85 5.40 -37.42
CA GLU A 322 11.12 6.24 -38.39
C GLU A 322 10.40 5.34 -39.40
N VAL A 323 9.15 5.65 -39.65
CA VAL A 323 8.31 4.93 -40.60
C VAL A 323 8.01 5.81 -41.81
N THR A 324 8.39 5.37 -42.96
CA THR A 324 8.08 6.01 -44.26
C THR A 324 7.23 5.10 -45.12
N GLN A 325 6.27 5.70 -45.82
CA GLN A 325 5.45 4.99 -46.81
C GLN A 325 5.68 5.58 -48.18
N ASN A 326 6.17 4.76 -49.11
CA ASN A 326 6.37 5.11 -50.51
C ASN A 326 5.67 4.05 -51.38
N ASP A 327 4.70 4.50 -52.19
CA ASP A 327 3.98 3.63 -53.14
C ASP A 327 3.43 2.35 -52.53
N GLY A 328 2.84 2.42 -51.35
CA GLY A 328 2.30 1.25 -50.64
C GLY A 328 3.33 0.39 -49.91
N THR A 329 4.61 0.73 -50.00
CA THR A 329 5.66 0.03 -49.26
C THR A 329 6.02 0.78 -47.98
N THR A 330 5.94 0.08 -46.84
CA THR A 330 6.36 0.62 -45.54
C THR A 330 7.83 0.32 -45.31
N THR A 331 8.62 1.37 -45.08
CA THR A 331 10.04 1.26 -44.73
C THR A 331 10.25 1.73 -43.30
N ILE A 332 10.96 0.94 -42.51
CA ILE A 332 11.33 1.24 -41.13
C ILE A 332 12.84 1.44 -41.07
N ALA A 333 13.25 2.58 -40.55
CA ALA A 333 14.66 2.94 -40.40
C ALA A 333 14.98 3.36 -38.97
N ASN A 334 16.22 3.15 -38.56
CA ASN A 334 16.71 3.66 -37.28
C ASN A 334 16.81 5.17 -37.33
N ASN A 335 16.35 5.83 -36.27
CA ASN A 335 16.55 7.26 -36.06
C ASN A 335 17.36 7.48 -34.79
N LEU A 336 18.67 7.66 -34.94
CA LEU A 336 19.61 7.76 -33.82
C LEU A 336 19.60 9.15 -33.15
N THR A 337 19.01 10.14 -33.78
CA THR A 337 18.99 11.51 -33.28
C THR A 337 17.68 11.93 -32.63
N SER A 338 16.62 11.17 -32.84
CA SER A 338 15.36 11.38 -32.16
C SER A 338 15.39 10.91 -30.71
N THR A 339 14.55 11.54 -29.89
CA THR A 339 14.51 11.31 -28.45
C THR A 339 13.14 10.82 -27.99
N VAL A 340 13.12 10.20 -26.82
CA VAL A 340 11.93 10.02 -26.00
C VAL A 340 12.03 10.90 -24.77
N GLN A 341 10.89 11.34 -24.25
CA GLN A 341 10.79 12.11 -23.01
C GLN A 341 10.24 11.20 -21.91
N VAL A 342 10.90 11.18 -20.75
CA VAL A 342 10.50 10.35 -19.60
C VAL A 342 10.56 11.17 -18.32
N PHE A 343 9.54 11.07 -17.48
CA PHE A 343 9.56 11.60 -16.13
C PHE A 343 8.75 10.72 -15.16
N THR A 344 8.98 10.91 -13.88
CA THR A 344 8.20 10.32 -12.80
C THR A 344 7.42 11.40 -12.07
N ASP A 345 6.14 11.16 -11.80
CA ASP A 345 5.28 12.03 -10.99
C ASP A 345 5.46 11.70 -9.50
N SER A 346 6.61 12.10 -8.95
CA SER A 346 7.00 11.75 -7.58
C SER A 346 6.17 12.45 -6.50
N GLU A 347 5.46 13.52 -6.83
CA GLU A 347 4.61 14.28 -5.90
C GLU A 347 3.12 14.01 -6.11
N TYR A 348 2.77 13.03 -6.94
CA TYR A 348 1.38 12.62 -7.20
C TYR A 348 0.48 13.78 -7.62
N GLN A 349 0.98 14.64 -8.51
CA GLN A 349 0.25 15.81 -8.99
C GLN A 349 -0.70 15.49 -10.14
N LEU A 350 -0.47 14.40 -10.85
CA LEU A 350 -1.37 13.91 -11.90
C LEU A 350 -2.38 12.90 -11.34
N PRO A 351 -3.56 12.80 -11.94
CA PRO A 351 -4.49 11.72 -11.61
C PRO A 351 -3.83 10.34 -11.72
N TYR A 352 -3.89 9.57 -10.64
CA TYR A 352 -3.24 8.27 -10.52
C TYR A 352 -4.12 7.18 -11.12
N VAL A 353 -3.65 6.46 -12.12
CA VAL A 353 -4.40 5.43 -12.84
C VAL A 353 -3.94 4.02 -12.57
N LEU A 354 -2.78 3.83 -11.93
CA LEU A 354 -2.31 2.50 -11.53
C LEU A 354 -3.19 1.95 -10.39
N GLY A 355 -3.47 0.66 -10.42
CA GLY A 355 -4.35 0.04 -9.43
C GLY A 355 -5.84 0.03 -9.79
N SER A 356 -6.21 0.53 -10.95
CA SER A 356 -7.58 0.51 -11.45
C SER A 356 -7.91 -0.73 -12.30
N ALA A 357 -7.06 -1.73 -12.30
CA ALA A 357 -7.21 -3.00 -13.01
C ALA A 357 -7.35 -2.87 -14.53
N HIS A 358 -6.64 -1.92 -15.14
CA HIS A 358 -6.61 -1.76 -16.59
C HIS A 358 -5.66 -2.76 -17.27
N GLN A 359 -5.94 -3.06 -18.53
CA GLN A 359 -4.99 -3.79 -19.38
C GLN A 359 -3.76 -2.93 -19.69
N GLY A 360 -2.70 -3.55 -20.19
CA GLY A 360 -1.47 -2.86 -20.56
C GLY A 360 -0.33 -3.00 -19.56
N CYS A 361 -0.51 -3.80 -18.51
CA CYS A 361 0.57 -4.17 -17.61
C CYS A 361 1.64 -4.99 -18.34
N LEU A 362 2.86 -5.02 -17.79
CA LEU A 362 3.91 -5.90 -18.27
C LEU A 362 3.36 -7.33 -18.38
N PRO A 363 3.66 -8.07 -19.47
CA PRO A 363 3.15 -9.42 -19.66
C PRO A 363 3.75 -10.39 -18.63
N PRO A 364 3.02 -11.46 -18.25
CA PRO A 364 3.52 -12.44 -17.31
C PRO A 364 4.65 -13.31 -17.89
N PHE A 365 4.65 -13.55 -19.21
CA PHE A 365 5.69 -14.33 -19.86
C PHE A 365 6.80 -13.41 -20.36
N PRO A 366 8.05 -13.65 -19.93
CA PRO A 366 9.15 -12.72 -20.18
C PRO A 366 9.48 -12.48 -21.66
N ALA A 367 9.24 -13.45 -22.52
CA ALA A 367 9.51 -13.33 -23.95
C ALA A 367 8.49 -12.47 -24.71
N ASP A 368 7.33 -12.22 -24.11
CA ASP A 368 6.26 -11.45 -24.75
C ASP A 368 6.60 -9.95 -24.78
N VAL A 369 6.35 -9.36 -25.93
CA VAL A 369 6.49 -7.92 -26.16
C VAL A 369 5.13 -7.25 -25.93
N PHE A 370 5.12 -6.11 -25.28
CA PHE A 370 3.90 -5.37 -24.99
C PHE A 370 3.95 -3.95 -25.52
N MET A 371 2.77 -3.38 -25.72
CA MET A 371 2.61 -1.98 -26.09
C MET A 371 2.34 -1.16 -24.83
N VAL A 372 3.08 -0.07 -24.65
CA VAL A 372 2.90 0.89 -23.56
C VAL A 372 1.52 1.55 -23.69
N PRO A 373 0.65 1.46 -22.67
CA PRO A 373 -0.68 2.05 -22.76
C PRO A 373 -0.65 3.57 -22.75
N GLN A 374 -1.64 4.18 -23.39
CA GLN A 374 -1.84 5.62 -23.42
C GLN A 374 -2.36 6.14 -22.08
N TYR A 375 -1.78 7.22 -21.57
CA TYR A 375 -2.25 7.91 -20.38
C TYR A 375 -3.40 8.86 -20.71
N GLY A 376 -4.47 8.72 -19.96
CA GLY A 376 -5.62 9.61 -19.96
C GLY A 376 -6.23 9.64 -18.55
N TYR A 377 -7.06 10.63 -18.28
CA TYR A 377 -7.69 10.77 -16.98
C TYR A 377 -9.07 11.38 -17.10
N LEU A 378 -9.88 11.13 -16.09
CA LEU A 378 -11.21 11.73 -15.92
C LEU A 378 -11.13 12.86 -14.89
N THR A 379 -12.04 13.80 -15.02
CA THR A 379 -12.22 14.91 -14.10
C THR A 379 -13.69 15.12 -13.78
N LEU A 380 -13.98 16.03 -12.88
CA LEU A 380 -15.37 16.36 -12.50
C LEU A 380 -16.18 16.73 -13.76
N ASN A 381 -17.42 16.29 -13.81
CA ASN A 381 -18.30 16.46 -14.98
C ASN A 381 -19.75 16.76 -14.57
N ASN A 382 -20.47 17.31 -15.50
CA ASN A 382 -21.93 17.38 -15.48
C ASN A 382 -22.46 16.75 -16.78
N GLY A 383 -23.03 15.56 -16.69
CA GLY A 383 -23.29 14.76 -17.87
C GLY A 383 -22.00 14.48 -18.64
N SER A 384 -21.99 14.74 -19.95
CA SER A 384 -20.80 14.61 -20.80
C SER A 384 -19.99 15.90 -20.94
N GLN A 385 -20.27 16.91 -20.12
CA GLN A 385 -19.63 18.22 -20.19
C GLN A 385 -18.73 18.51 -19.00
N ALA A 386 -17.71 19.34 -19.23
CA ALA A 386 -16.87 19.88 -18.17
C ALA A 386 -17.66 20.88 -17.31
N VAL A 387 -17.19 21.07 -16.09
CA VAL A 387 -17.65 22.11 -15.14
C VAL A 387 -16.51 23.02 -14.79
N GLY A 388 -16.77 24.12 -14.07
CA GLY A 388 -15.73 25.09 -13.72
C GLY A 388 -14.58 24.53 -12.89
N ARG A 389 -14.79 23.44 -12.15
CA ARG A 389 -13.75 22.75 -11.35
C ARG A 389 -13.09 21.57 -12.06
N SER A 390 -13.43 21.31 -13.31
CA SER A 390 -12.74 20.31 -14.10
C SER A 390 -11.28 20.74 -14.28
N SER A 391 -10.35 19.81 -14.03
CA SER A 391 -8.92 20.10 -14.08
C SER A 391 -8.31 19.59 -15.38
N PHE A 392 -7.45 20.40 -15.98
CA PHE A 392 -6.65 20.03 -17.14
C PHE A 392 -5.17 20.06 -16.79
N TYR A 393 -4.45 19.00 -17.12
CA TYR A 393 -3.03 18.84 -16.87
C TYR A 393 -2.27 18.73 -18.19
N CYS A 394 -1.23 19.54 -18.32
CA CYS A 394 -0.25 19.45 -19.42
C CYS A 394 1.00 18.77 -18.88
N LEU A 395 1.31 17.58 -19.37
CA LEU A 395 2.44 16.80 -18.86
C LEU A 395 3.79 17.39 -19.24
N GLU A 396 3.87 18.22 -20.27
CA GLU A 396 5.05 19.00 -20.64
C GLU A 396 5.38 20.09 -19.61
N TYR A 397 4.48 20.40 -18.70
CA TYR A 397 4.72 21.31 -17.58
C TYR A 397 5.55 20.68 -16.45
N PHE A 398 5.84 19.39 -16.55
CA PHE A 398 6.75 18.66 -15.67
C PHE A 398 8.15 18.60 -16.28
N PRO A 399 9.23 18.68 -15.47
CA PRO A 399 10.57 18.42 -15.98
C PRO A 399 10.71 16.96 -16.39
N SER A 400 11.23 16.72 -17.58
CA SER A 400 11.44 15.39 -18.12
C SER A 400 12.87 15.23 -18.64
N GLN A 401 13.39 13.99 -18.65
CA GLN A 401 14.62 13.65 -19.31
C GLN A 401 14.35 13.35 -20.78
N MET A 402 15.25 13.81 -21.66
CA MET A 402 15.25 13.48 -23.07
C MET A 402 16.33 12.43 -23.32
N LEU A 403 15.90 11.26 -23.81
CA LEU A 403 16.76 10.09 -23.97
C LEU A 403 16.91 9.75 -25.45
N ARG A 404 18.13 9.49 -25.86
CA ARG A 404 18.48 8.92 -27.17
C ARG A 404 18.85 7.46 -27.05
N THR A 405 19.08 6.81 -28.19
CA THR A 405 19.71 5.50 -28.26
C THR A 405 21.01 5.50 -27.46
N GLY A 406 21.15 4.54 -26.54
CA GLY A 406 22.31 4.44 -25.65
C GLY A 406 22.12 5.09 -24.26
N ASN A 407 21.13 5.94 -24.08
CA ASN A 407 20.81 6.50 -22.77
C ASN A 407 19.88 5.60 -21.96
N ASN A 408 20.02 5.64 -20.65
CA ASN A 408 19.17 4.92 -19.70
C ASN A 408 18.39 5.89 -18.82
N PHE A 409 17.25 5.43 -18.36
CA PHE A 409 16.49 6.08 -17.30
C PHE A 409 16.36 5.13 -16.12
N THR A 410 16.68 5.59 -14.92
CA THR A 410 16.56 4.80 -13.70
C THR A 410 15.97 5.62 -12.56
N PHE A 411 15.19 4.97 -11.71
CA PHE A 411 14.84 5.55 -10.42
C PHE A 411 14.67 4.45 -9.38
N SER A 412 14.76 4.86 -8.12
CA SER A 412 14.55 4.00 -6.97
C SER A 412 13.39 4.52 -6.12
N TYR A 413 12.60 3.60 -5.59
CA TYR A 413 11.47 3.91 -4.74
C TYR A 413 11.50 3.00 -3.51
N THR A 414 11.17 3.56 -2.34
CA THR A 414 11.04 2.79 -1.09
C THR A 414 9.58 2.78 -0.70
N PHE A 415 9.01 1.58 -0.57
CA PHE A 415 7.63 1.42 -0.10
C PHE A 415 7.52 1.91 1.34
N GLU A 416 6.41 2.56 1.66
CA GLU A 416 6.06 2.88 3.04
C GLU A 416 5.85 1.58 3.84
N ASP A 417 6.07 1.66 5.16
CA ASP A 417 5.84 0.50 6.02
C ASP A 417 4.35 0.17 6.09
N VAL A 418 4.03 -1.03 5.67
CA VAL A 418 2.68 -1.57 5.65
C VAL A 418 2.65 -2.91 6.40
N PRO A 419 1.49 -3.34 6.91
CA PRO A 419 1.36 -4.68 7.48
C PRO A 419 1.67 -5.76 6.44
N PHE A 420 2.15 -6.92 6.91
CA PHE A 420 2.27 -8.10 6.06
C PHE A 420 0.90 -8.51 5.51
N HIS A 421 0.87 -8.92 4.25
CA HIS A 421 -0.29 -9.63 3.72
C HIS A 421 -0.43 -10.99 4.45
N SER A 422 -1.65 -11.36 4.83
CA SER A 422 -1.95 -12.62 5.51
C SER A 422 -2.09 -13.74 4.51
N SER A 423 -1.00 -14.48 4.25
CA SER A 423 -0.96 -15.63 3.32
C SER A 423 -1.33 -16.93 4.03
N TYR A 424 -2.41 -16.94 4.81
CA TYR A 424 -2.86 -18.11 5.57
C TYR A 424 -4.37 -18.09 5.78
N ALA A 425 -4.92 -19.26 6.00
CA ALA A 425 -6.26 -19.45 6.52
C ALA A 425 -6.20 -19.82 8.01
N HIS A 426 -7.24 -19.51 8.77
CA HIS A 426 -7.32 -19.91 10.16
C HIS A 426 -7.86 -21.33 10.33
N SER A 427 -7.34 -22.05 11.32
CA SER A 427 -7.77 -23.42 11.63
C SER A 427 -8.96 -23.49 12.57
N GLN A 428 -9.42 -22.36 13.09
CA GLN A 428 -10.61 -22.26 13.94
C GLN A 428 -11.54 -21.18 13.37
N SER A 429 -12.82 -21.29 13.68
CA SER A 429 -13.80 -20.26 13.38
C SER A 429 -14.01 -19.36 14.60
N LEU A 430 -14.37 -18.11 14.34
CA LEU A 430 -14.56 -17.08 15.36
C LEU A 430 -15.61 -17.48 16.41
N ASP A 431 -16.65 -18.17 15.99
CA ASP A 431 -17.76 -18.61 16.85
C ASP A 431 -17.47 -19.90 17.64
N ARG A 432 -16.27 -20.45 17.52
CA ARG A 432 -15.83 -21.69 18.15
C ARG A 432 -14.54 -21.55 18.98
N LEU A 433 -14.22 -20.32 19.40
CA LEU A 433 -13.03 -20.03 20.22
C LEU A 433 -13.31 -20.25 21.71
N MET A 434 -13.63 -21.45 22.10
CA MET A 434 -13.92 -21.77 23.49
C MET A 434 -13.40 -23.17 23.84
N ASN A 435 -13.40 -23.49 25.15
CA ASN A 435 -13.13 -24.84 25.62
C ASN A 435 -14.46 -25.63 25.68
N PRO A 436 -14.66 -26.64 24.85
CA PRO A 436 -15.92 -27.38 24.79
C PRO A 436 -16.11 -28.38 25.94
N LEU A 437 -15.15 -28.49 26.83
CA LEU A 437 -15.16 -29.47 27.93
C LEU A 437 -15.63 -28.87 29.26
N ILE A 438 -15.74 -27.55 29.36
CA ILE A 438 -16.06 -26.82 30.58
C ILE A 438 -17.17 -25.82 30.30
N ASP A 439 -18.16 -25.75 31.19
CA ASP A 439 -19.23 -24.77 31.11
C ASP A 439 -18.69 -23.36 31.38
N GLN A 440 -19.30 -22.36 30.76
CA GLN A 440 -19.01 -20.99 31.10
C GLN A 440 -19.57 -20.66 32.50
N TYR A 441 -18.91 -19.74 33.20
CA TYR A 441 -19.41 -19.24 34.48
C TYR A 441 -20.55 -18.21 34.32
N LEU A 442 -20.76 -17.69 33.08
CA LEU A 442 -21.87 -16.80 32.77
C LEU A 442 -23.11 -17.56 32.42
N TYR A 443 -24.25 -17.00 32.84
CA TYR A 443 -25.57 -17.51 32.51
C TYR A 443 -26.14 -16.73 31.33
N TYR A 444 -27.06 -17.39 30.60
CA TYR A 444 -27.84 -16.71 29.56
C TYR A 444 -29.32 -16.98 29.78
N LEU A 445 -30.20 -16.14 29.20
CA LEU A 445 -31.65 -16.35 29.21
C LEU A 445 -31.98 -17.50 28.26
N SER A 446 -32.22 -18.68 28.83
CA SER A 446 -32.42 -19.93 28.06
C SER A 446 -33.79 -20.00 27.41
N ARG A 447 -34.83 -19.66 28.13
CA ARG A 447 -36.19 -19.57 27.61
C ARG A 447 -37.14 -19.03 28.68
N THR A 448 -38.33 -18.65 28.22
CA THR A 448 -39.46 -18.42 29.11
C THR A 448 -40.21 -19.75 29.32
N ASN A 449 -40.53 -20.11 30.57
CA ASN A 449 -41.28 -21.29 30.86
C ASN A 449 -42.74 -21.09 30.47
N THR A 450 -43.21 -21.87 29.49
CA THR A 450 -44.62 -21.89 29.08
C THR A 450 -45.21 -23.26 29.44
N PRO A 451 -46.11 -23.37 30.42
CA PRO A 451 -46.75 -24.64 30.74
C PRO A 451 -47.50 -25.22 29.54
N SER A 452 -47.46 -26.55 29.37
CA SER A 452 -48.18 -27.25 28.31
C SER A 452 -49.65 -26.88 28.32
N GLY A 453 -50.23 -26.53 27.17
CA GLY A 453 -51.62 -26.18 27.01
C GLY A 453 -52.03 -24.76 27.41
N THR A 454 -51.10 -23.90 27.76
CA THR A 454 -51.37 -22.48 28.05
C THR A 454 -50.61 -21.55 27.09
N THR A 455 -51.20 -20.39 26.80
CA THR A 455 -50.57 -19.33 26.04
C THR A 455 -49.85 -18.30 26.92
N THR A 456 -49.97 -18.44 28.23
CA THR A 456 -49.40 -17.53 29.22
C THR A 456 -48.00 -18.02 29.60
N GLN A 457 -47.01 -17.21 29.42
CA GLN A 457 -45.66 -17.49 29.85
C GLN A 457 -45.53 -17.25 31.38
N SER A 458 -44.86 -18.14 32.06
CA SER A 458 -44.67 -18.09 33.53
C SER A 458 -43.20 -18.01 33.88
N GLY A 459 -42.67 -16.81 33.98
CA GLY A 459 -41.34 -16.53 34.48
C GLY A 459 -40.19 -16.74 33.47
N LEU A 460 -39.01 -16.45 33.92
CA LEU A 460 -37.76 -16.49 33.18
C LEU A 460 -36.91 -17.66 33.68
N GLN A 461 -36.17 -18.32 32.79
CA GLN A 461 -35.19 -19.33 33.13
C GLN A 461 -33.84 -19.01 32.54
N PHE A 462 -32.80 -19.25 33.32
CA PHE A 462 -31.42 -18.97 32.97
C PHE A 462 -30.62 -20.28 33.04
N SER A 463 -29.62 -20.38 32.16
CA SER A 463 -28.73 -21.53 32.11
C SER A 463 -27.29 -21.12 31.91
N GLN A 464 -26.37 -21.90 32.44
CA GLN A 464 -24.96 -21.79 32.01
C GLN A 464 -24.84 -22.43 30.63
N ALA A 465 -24.07 -21.76 29.73
CA ALA A 465 -23.79 -22.33 28.44
C ALA A 465 -22.69 -23.38 28.53
N GLY A 466 -22.97 -24.59 28.08
CA GLY A 466 -22.03 -25.70 28.02
C GLY A 466 -21.68 -26.12 26.58
N ALA A 467 -21.01 -27.25 26.45
CA ALA A 467 -20.58 -27.80 25.18
C ALA A 467 -21.73 -28.07 24.19
N SER A 468 -22.92 -28.43 24.70
CA SER A 468 -24.12 -28.66 23.88
C SER A 468 -24.82 -27.37 23.44
N ASP A 469 -24.48 -26.25 24.05
CA ASP A 469 -25.13 -24.94 23.84
C ASP A 469 -24.14 -23.92 23.27
N ILE A 470 -23.27 -24.34 22.38
CA ILE A 470 -22.18 -23.49 21.80
C ILE A 470 -22.73 -22.20 21.20
N ARG A 471 -23.88 -22.26 20.51
CA ARG A 471 -24.49 -21.06 19.91
C ARG A 471 -24.90 -20.01 20.92
N ASP A 472 -25.16 -20.39 22.17
CA ASP A 472 -25.64 -19.51 23.24
C ASP A 472 -24.54 -19.03 24.18
N GLN A 473 -23.29 -19.45 23.96
CA GLN A 473 -22.15 -19.02 24.76
C GLN A 473 -21.86 -17.52 24.55
N SER A 474 -21.35 -16.89 25.60
CA SER A 474 -20.86 -15.53 25.54
C SER A 474 -19.54 -15.48 24.76
N ARG A 475 -19.38 -14.48 23.91
CA ARG A 475 -18.23 -14.27 23.03
C ARG A 475 -17.76 -12.81 23.07
N ASN A 476 -16.48 -12.61 22.82
CA ASN A 476 -15.87 -11.27 22.83
C ASN A 476 -15.85 -10.61 21.44
N TRP A 477 -15.96 -11.39 20.36
CA TRP A 477 -15.67 -10.92 19.02
C TRP A 477 -16.81 -11.21 18.05
N LEU A 478 -17.02 -10.29 17.11
CA LEU A 478 -18.02 -10.37 16.06
C LEU A 478 -17.36 -10.59 14.70
N PRO A 479 -18.09 -11.20 13.73
CA PRO A 479 -17.66 -11.23 12.34
C PRO A 479 -17.49 -9.83 11.75
N GLY A 480 -16.68 -9.73 10.71
CA GLY A 480 -16.43 -8.47 10.00
C GLY A 480 -17.66 -7.89 9.30
N PRO A 481 -17.53 -6.72 8.66
CA PRO A 481 -18.64 -6.02 8.01
C PRO A 481 -19.21 -6.77 6.82
N CYS A 482 -20.47 -6.48 6.49
CA CYS A 482 -21.22 -7.14 5.44
C CYS A 482 -21.87 -6.12 4.49
N TYR A 483 -21.77 -6.41 3.21
CA TYR A 483 -22.55 -5.75 2.14
C TYR A 483 -23.00 -6.86 1.17
N ARG A 484 -24.21 -7.35 1.37
CA ARG A 484 -24.71 -8.57 0.72
C ARG A 484 -24.74 -8.45 -0.81
N GLN A 485 -24.34 -9.52 -1.49
CA GLN A 485 -24.34 -9.68 -2.94
C GLN A 485 -25.41 -10.70 -3.36
N GLN A 486 -25.86 -10.60 -4.61
CA GLN A 486 -26.74 -11.60 -5.21
C GLN A 486 -25.98 -12.92 -5.41
N ARG A 487 -26.59 -14.01 -5.00
CA ARG A 487 -26.04 -15.36 -5.26
C ARG A 487 -26.33 -15.80 -6.68
N VAL A 488 -25.31 -16.23 -7.39
CA VAL A 488 -25.39 -16.71 -8.78
C VAL A 488 -24.83 -18.14 -8.84
N SER A 489 -25.48 -19.02 -9.58
CA SER A 489 -24.99 -20.37 -9.83
C SER A 489 -23.98 -20.37 -11.00
N LYS A 490 -22.92 -21.14 -10.86
CA LYS A 490 -21.94 -21.39 -11.94
C LYS A 490 -22.56 -22.21 -13.08
N THR A 491 -23.68 -22.88 -12.84
CA THR A 491 -24.47 -23.61 -13.84
C THR A 491 -25.55 -22.69 -14.39
N SER A 492 -25.43 -22.24 -15.64
CA SER A 492 -26.34 -21.25 -16.25
C SER A 492 -27.80 -21.64 -16.18
N ALA A 493 -28.13 -22.94 -16.32
CA ALA A 493 -29.50 -23.44 -16.28
C ALA A 493 -30.21 -23.25 -14.93
N ASP A 494 -29.44 -23.09 -13.83
CA ASP A 494 -29.98 -22.89 -12.49
C ASP A 494 -30.34 -21.42 -12.20
N ASN A 495 -30.05 -20.50 -13.12
CA ASN A 495 -30.27 -19.07 -12.94
C ASN A 495 -31.48 -18.60 -13.76
N ASN A 496 -32.29 -17.74 -13.15
CA ASN A 496 -33.28 -16.95 -13.86
C ASN A 496 -32.68 -15.70 -14.48
N ASN A 497 -33.04 -15.38 -15.73
CA ASN A 497 -32.39 -14.31 -16.50
C ASN A 497 -32.46 -12.90 -15.88
N SER A 498 -33.38 -12.64 -14.98
CA SER A 498 -33.54 -11.32 -14.34
C SER A 498 -32.90 -11.18 -12.98
N GLU A 499 -32.51 -12.26 -12.31
CA GLU A 499 -32.09 -12.24 -10.91
C GLU A 499 -30.66 -11.72 -10.72
N TYR A 500 -29.77 -11.92 -11.70
CA TYR A 500 -28.38 -11.47 -11.68
C TYR A 500 -28.08 -10.35 -12.70
N SER A 501 -29.09 -9.65 -13.17
CA SER A 501 -28.92 -8.48 -14.04
C SER A 501 -28.44 -7.27 -13.26
N TRP A 502 -28.11 -6.19 -13.98
CA TRP A 502 -27.83 -4.88 -13.38
C TRP A 502 -28.88 -4.47 -12.33
N THR A 503 -30.14 -4.74 -12.57
CA THR A 503 -31.24 -4.40 -11.64
C THR A 503 -31.11 -5.10 -10.30
N GLY A 504 -30.69 -6.36 -10.27
CA GLY A 504 -30.51 -7.16 -9.05
C GLY A 504 -29.14 -7.01 -8.40
N ALA A 505 -28.19 -6.34 -9.04
CA ALA A 505 -26.83 -6.19 -8.52
C ALA A 505 -26.76 -5.22 -7.34
N THR A 506 -25.85 -5.48 -6.42
CA THR A 506 -25.53 -4.56 -5.33
C THR A 506 -24.76 -3.35 -5.87
N LYS A 507 -25.26 -2.16 -5.56
CA LYS A 507 -24.78 -0.88 -6.08
C LYS A 507 -24.60 0.12 -4.95
N TYR A 508 -23.76 1.12 -5.20
CA TYR A 508 -23.73 2.35 -4.41
C TYR A 508 -24.13 3.54 -5.29
N HIS A 509 -24.60 4.60 -4.65
CA HIS A 509 -25.09 5.80 -5.30
C HIS A 509 -24.25 7.00 -4.91
N LEU A 510 -23.64 7.65 -5.88
CA LEU A 510 -22.81 8.84 -5.67
C LEU A 510 -23.13 9.90 -6.70
N ASN A 511 -23.51 11.08 -6.23
CA ASN A 511 -23.83 12.23 -7.10
C ASN A 511 -24.88 11.90 -8.19
N GLY A 512 -25.95 11.18 -7.81
CA GLY A 512 -27.02 10.81 -8.74
C GLY A 512 -26.66 9.70 -9.73
N ARG A 513 -25.55 8.98 -9.52
CA ARG A 513 -25.11 7.90 -10.40
C ARG A 513 -24.93 6.61 -9.60
N ASP A 514 -25.38 5.51 -10.18
CA ASP A 514 -25.18 4.19 -9.62
C ASP A 514 -23.93 3.53 -10.18
N SER A 515 -23.20 2.85 -9.31
CA SER A 515 -22.06 2.04 -9.68
C SER A 515 -22.13 0.68 -8.99
N LEU A 516 -21.59 -0.37 -9.61
CA LEU A 516 -21.51 -1.68 -8.97
C LEU A 516 -20.62 -1.61 -7.73
N VAL A 517 -21.03 -2.29 -6.67
CA VAL A 517 -20.14 -2.71 -5.60
C VAL A 517 -19.37 -3.93 -6.13
N ASN A 518 -18.17 -3.69 -6.65
CA ASN A 518 -17.35 -4.71 -7.32
C ASN A 518 -15.84 -4.50 -7.01
N PRO A 519 -15.21 -5.37 -6.21
CA PRO A 519 -15.82 -6.55 -5.57
C PRO A 519 -16.53 -6.24 -4.25
N GLY A 520 -16.38 -5.07 -3.66
CA GLY A 520 -16.91 -4.72 -2.35
C GLY A 520 -16.07 -5.24 -1.19
N PRO A 521 -16.57 -5.15 0.06
CA PRO A 521 -15.88 -5.60 1.24
C PRO A 521 -15.47 -7.08 1.17
N ALA A 522 -14.39 -7.45 1.83
CA ALA A 522 -13.94 -8.84 1.93
C ALA A 522 -14.98 -9.67 2.67
N MET A 523 -15.54 -10.67 2.00
CA MET A 523 -16.51 -11.61 2.51
C MET A 523 -16.24 -12.99 1.90
N ALA A 524 -16.62 -14.06 2.58
CA ALA A 524 -16.51 -15.40 2.03
C ALA A 524 -17.44 -15.55 0.81
N SER A 525 -16.95 -16.24 -0.22
CA SER A 525 -17.68 -16.34 -1.51
C SER A 525 -18.93 -17.20 -1.42
N HIS A 526 -18.91 -18.22 -0.60
CA HIS A 526 -19.99 -19.18 -0.42
C HIS A 526 -19.91 -19.89 0.93
N LYS A 527 -20.99 -20.53 1.32
CA LYS A 527 -21.01 -21.46 2.48
C LYS A 527 -20.23 -22.73 2.14
N ASP A 528 -19.92 -23.51 3.18
CA ASP A 528 -19.30 -24.83 3.03
C ASP A 528 -20.16 -25.73 2.10
N ASP A 529 -19.48 -26.47 1.22
CA ASP A 529 -20.10 -27.39 0.26
C ASP A 529 -21.02 -26.74 -0.79
N GLU A 530 -20.96 -25.42 -0.93
CA GLU A 530 -21.74 -24.65 -1.91
C GLU A 530 -20.87 -23.88 -2.93
N GLU A 531 -19.72 -24.44 -3.30
CA GLU A 531 -18.78 -23.87 -4.27
C GLU A 531 -19.35 -23.68 -5.69
N LYS A 532 -20.54 -24.26 -5.96
CA LYS A 532 -21.27 -24.00 -7.20
C LYS A 532 -21.87 -22.61 -7.29
N PHE A 533 -21.95 -21.89 -6.19
CA PHE A 533 -22.43 -20.52 -6.14
C PHE A 533 -21.28 -19.53 -5.98
N PHE A 534 -21.48 -18.31 -6.46
CA PHE A 534 -20.59 -17.20 -6.26
C PHE A 534 -21.37 -15.89 -6.13
N PRO A 535 -20.84 -14.86 -5.45
CA PRO A 535 -21.48 -13.54 -5.42
C PRO A 535 -21.30 -12.83 -6.76
N GLN A 536 -22.36 -12.26 -7.30
CA GLN A 536 -22.43 -11.70 -8.64
C GLN A 536 -21.26 -10.76 -8.98
N SER A 537 -20.99 -9.77 -8.15
CA SER A 537 -19.90 -8.82 -8.31
C SER A 537 -19.02 -8.73 -7.06
N GLY A 538 -19.05 -9.75 -6.21
CA GLY A 538 -18.35 -9.76 -4.93
C GLY A 538 -17.00 -10.47 -4.95
N VAL A 539 -16.52 -10.96 -6.08
CA VAL A 539 -15.24 -11.63 -6.27
C VAL A 539 -14.55 -11.12 -7.52
N LEU A 540 -13.23 -11.25 -7.55
CA LEU A 540 -12.45 -10.96 -8.75
C LEU A 540 -12.67 -12.07 -9.78
N ILE A 541 -12.81 -11.69 -11.03
CA ILE A 541 -12.96 -12.61 -12.17
C ILE A 541 -11.90 -12.25 -13.21
N PHE A 542 -10.97 -13.16 -13.46
CA PHE A 542 -9.94 -12.99 -14.48
C PHE A 542 -10.38 -13.62 -15.79
N GLY A 543 -10.08 -12.98 -16.91
CA GLY A 543 -10.27 -13.58 -18.23
C GLY A 543 -9.12 -14.57 -18.54
N LYS A 544 -9.45 -15.68 -19.20
CA LYS A 544 -8.44 -16.58 -19.77
C LYS A 544 -7.84 -15.96 -21.03
N GLN A 545 -6.62 -16.38 -21.37
CA GLN A 545 -5.93 -15.95 -22.59
C GLN A 545 -6.81 -16.19 -23.83
N GLY A 546 -6.92 -15.19 -24.68
CA GLY A 546 -7.69 -15.27 -25.92
C GLY A 546 -9.21 -15.14 -25.76
N SER A 547 -9.70 -14.83 -24.58
CA SER A 547 -11.13 -14.60 -24.36
C SER A 547 -11.60 -13.31 -25.07
N GLU A 548 -12.82 -13.34 -25.59
CA GLU A 548 -13.47 -12.17 -26.15
C GLU A 548 -13.74 -11.13 -25.06
N LYS A 549 -14.01 -9.90 -25.47
CA LYS A 549 -14.24 -8.78 -24.54
C LYS A 549 -15.60 -8.84 -23.84
N THR A 550 -16.62 -9.33 -24.50
CA THR A 550 -18.00 -9.32 -24.04
C THR A 550 -18.70 -10.65 -24.30
N ASN A 551 -19.70 -10.97 -23.46
CA ASN A 551 -20.58 -12.12 -23.61
C ASN A 551 -19.83 -13.47 -23.72
N VAL A 552 -18.84 -13.65 -22.86
CA VAL A 552 -18.05 -14.89 -22.80
C VAL A 552 -18.70 -15.87 -21.83
N ASP A 553 -18.62 -17.16 -22.14
CA ASP A 553 -19.07 -18.24 -21.28
C ASP A 553 -18.12 -18.45 -20.08
N ILE A 554 -18.61 -19.17 -19.08
CA ILE A 554 -17.87 -19.39 -17.82
C ILE A 554 -16.53 -20.11 -18.00
N GLU A 555 -16.38 -20.95 -19.01
CA GLU A 555 -15.11 -21.65 -19.29
C GLU A 555 -13.99 -20.70 -19.76
N LYS A 556 -14.34 -19.48 -20.19
CA LYS A 556 -13.40 -18.46 -20.66
C LYS A 556 -12.99 -17.46 -19.59
N VAL A 557 -13.48 -17.61 -18.38
CA VAL A 557 -13.12 -16.79 -17.23
C VAL A 557 -12.69 -17.65 -16.06
N MET A 558 -12.02 -17.03 -15.09
CA MET A 558 -11.56 -17.66 -13.86
C MET A 558 -12.17 -16.90 -12.69
N ILE A 559 -13.18 -17.51 -12.06
CA ILE A 559 -13.86 -16.94 -10.90
C ILE A 559 -13.02 -17.27 -9.67
N THR A 560 -12.56 -16.25 -8.96
CA THR A 560 -11.81 -16.45 -7.71
C THR A 560 -12.74 -16.86 -6.57
N ASP A 561 -12.20 -17.58 -5.61
CA ASP A 561 -12.91 -18.10 -4.46
C ASP A 561 -12.23 -17.63 -3.17
N GLU A 562 -12.95 -16.89 -2.33
CA GLU A 562 -12.52 -16.36 -1.04
C GLU A 562 -13.07 -17.19 0.13
N GLU A 563 -13.23 -18.52 -0.03
CA GLU A 563 -13.80 -19.35 1.02
C GLU A 563 -12.98 -19.42 2.31
N GLU A 564 -11.67 -19.19 2.22
CA GLU A 564 -10.74 -19.30 3.35
C GLU A 564 -11.06 -18.33 4.49
N ILE A 565 -11.66 -17.19 4.18
CA ILE A 565 -12.01 -16.20 5.20
C ILE A 565 -13.35 -16.43 5.88
N ARG A 566 -14.05 -17.53 5.57
CA ARG A 566 -15.31 -17.92 6.23
C ARG A 566 -15.18 -18.11 7.74
N THR A 567 -13.97 -18.20 8.23
CA THR A 567 -13.68 -18.36 9.67
C THR A 567 -13.92 -17.09 10.48
N THR A 568 -13.81 -15.93 9.87
CA THR A 568 -13.94 -14.62 10.55
C THR A 568 -14.92 -13.67 9.86
N ASN A 569 -15.11 -13.80 8.54
CA ASN A 569 -15.93 -12.90 7.75
C ASN A 569 -17.29 -13.50 7.45
N PRO A 570 -18.34 -12.68 7.26
CA PRO A 570 -19.62 -13.16 6.79
C PRO A 570 -19.53 -13.70 5.37
N VAL A 571 -20.51 -14.51 4.97
CA VAL A 571 -20.66 -14.98 3.59
C VAL A 571 -21.32 -13.86 2.75
N ALA A 572 -20.76 -13.59 1.58
CA ALA A 572 -21.19 -12.47 0.73
C ALA A 572 -22.65 -12.55 0.27
N THR A 573 -23.20 -13.75 0.14
CA THR A 573 -24.55 -14.00 -0.38
C THR A 573 -25.60 -14.27 0.71
N GLU A 574 -25.20 -14.12 1.98
CA GLU A 574 -26.05 -14.35 3.14
C GLU A 574 -26.24 -13.05 3.93
N GLN A 575 -27.23 -13.04 4.81
CA GLN A 575 -27.38 -11.95 5.78
C GLN A 575 -26.24 -11.96 6.81
N TYR A 576 -25.91 -10.81 7.34
CA TYR A 576 -24.99 -10.71 8.47
C TYR A 576 -25.50 -11.39 9.73
N GLY A 577 -26.78 -11.27 9.96
CA GLY A 577 -27.47 -11.83 11.10
C GLY A 577 -28.90 -11.36 11.14
N SER A 578 -29.52 -11.41 12.32
CA SER A 578 -30.88 -10.89 12.52
C SER A 578 -30.96 -10.08 13.81
N VAL A 579 -31.84 -9.10 13.81
CA VAL A 579 -32.11 -8.21 14.94
C VAL A 579 -33.56 -8.25 15.35
N SER A 580 -33.82 -8.01 16.64
CA SER A 580 -35.19 -7.85 17.12
C SER A 580 -35.85 -6.62 16.52
N THR A 581 -37.08 -6.74 16.07
CA THR A 581 -37.85 -5.67 15.42
C THR A 581 -38.97 -5.11 16.29
N ASN A 582 -39.28 -5.74 17.39
CA ASN A 582 -40.36 -5.28 18.27
C ASN A 582 -40.02 -5.44 19.75
N LEU A 583 -40.71 -4.68 20.57
CA LEU A 583 -40.76 -4.90 22.01
C LEU A 583 -41.83 -5.96 22.33
N GLN A 584 -41.43 -7.03 23.03
CA GLN A 584 -42.42 -7.98 23.52
C GLN A 584 -43.20 -7.37 24.70
N ARG A 585 -44.50 -7.32 24.56
CA ARG A 585 -45.42 -6.87 25.61
C ARG A 585 -46.65 -7.77 25.65
N GLY A 586 -46.98 -8.31 26.83
CA GLY A 586 -48.12 -9.18 26.98
C GLY A 586 -48.04 -10.40 26.06
N ASN A 587 -49.03 -10.60 25.21
CA ASN A 587 -49.14 -11.74 24.30
C ASN A 587 -48.45 -11.58 22.96
N ARG A 588 -47.69 -10.52 22.75
CA ARG A 588 -46.96 -10.30 21.50
C ARG A 588 -45.78 -11.24 21.37
N GLN A 589 -45.67 -11.89 20.25
CA GLN A 589 -44.49 -12.68 19.93
C GLN A 589 -43.32 -11.78 19.55
N ALA A 590 -42.10 -12.21 19.92
CA ALA A 590 -40.87 -11.58 19.44
C ALA A 590 -40.74 -11.81 17.91
N ALA A 591 -40.28 -10.81 17.23
CA ALA A 591 -39.99 -10.87 15.79
C ALA A 591 -38.60 -10.37 15.51
N THR A 592 -38.02 -10.90 14.44
CA THR A 592 -36.67 -10.49 13.94
C THR A 592 -36.73 -10.11 12.48
N ALA A 593 -35.77 -9.32 12.04
CA ALA A 593 -35.52 -9.02 10.63
C ALA A 593 -34.06 -9.28 10.29
N ASP A 594 -33.82 -9.66 9.04
CA ASP A 594 -32.48 -9.90 8.52
C ASP A 594 -31.69 -8.59 8.38
N VAL A 595 -30.42 -8.65 8.70
CA VAL A 595 -29.44 -7.57 8.48
C VAL A 595 -28.62 -7.94 7.25
N ASN A 596 -28.81 -7.19 6.17
CA ASN A 596 -28.14 -7.44 4.87
C ASN A 596 -26.94 -6.54 4.61
N THR A 597 -26.83 -5.45 5.36
CA THR A 597 -25.71 -4.52 5.32
C THR A 597 -25.32 -4.19 6.75
N GLN A 598 -24.06 -4.36 7.06
CA GLN A 598 -23.56 -4.06 8.38
C GLN A 598 -22.24 -3.31 8.27
N GLY A 599 -22.20 -2.11 8.82
CA GLY A 599 -20.97 -1.33 9.01
C GLY A 599 -20.13 -1.88 10.16
N VAL A 600 -18.98 -1.28 10.41
CA VAL A 600 -18.06 -1.72 11.45
C VAL A 600 -18.62 -1.39 12.83
N LEU A 601 -18.60 -2.40 13.70
CA LEU A 601 -18.96 -2.32 15.11
C LEU A 601 -17.73 -2.64 15.98
N PRO A 602 -17.71 -2.17 17.23
CA PRO A 602 -16.71 -2.60 18.20
C PRO A 602 -16.73 -4.14 18.36
N GLY A 603 -15.56 -4.73 18.46
CA GLY A 603 -15.41 -6.18 18.59
C GLY A 603 -15.45 -6.97 17.29
N MET A 604 -15.59 -6.31 16.15
CA MET A 604 -15.43 -6.96 14.85
C MET A 604 -13.97 -7.28 14.57
N VAL A 605 -13.73 -8.48 14.06
CA VAL A 605 -12.44 -8.93 13.51
C VAL A 605 -12.68 -9.57 12.16
N TRP A 606 -11.72 -9.44 11.25
CA TRP A 606 -11.83 -9.96 9.88
C TRP A 606 -10.48 -10.16 9.23
N GLN A 607 -10.45 -10.91 8.14
CA GLN A 607 -9.35 -10.96 7.20
C GLN A 607 -9.69 -10.16 5.94
N ASP A 608 -8.68 -9.50 5.37
CA ASP A 608 -8.81 -8.79 4.10
C ASP A 608 -8.87 -9.76 2.92
N ARG A 609 -9.29 -9.26 1.76
CA ARG A 609 -9.29 -10.03 0.52
C ARG A 609 -7.90 -10.55 0.20
N ASP A 610 -7.82 -11.81 -0.25
CA ASP A 610 -6.58 -12.42 -0.70
C ASP A 610 -6.04 -11.73 -1.97
N VAL A 611 -4.76 -11.90 -2.21
CA VAL A 611 -4.11 -11.51 -3.46
C VAL A 611 -3.90 -12.75 -4.33
N TYR A 612 -3.87 -12.53 -5.63
CA TYR A 612 -3.71 -13.59 -6.63
C TYR A 612 -2.47 -13.30 -7.48
N LEU A 613 -1.86 -14.34 -8.01
CA LEU A 613 -0.74 -14.20 -8.95
C LEU A 613 -1.10 -13.24 -10.11
N GLN A 614 -2.33 -13.31 -10.59
CA GLN A 614 -2.84 -12.48 -11.68
C GLN A 614 -3.39 -11.11 -11.22
N GLY A 615 -3.46 -10.89 -9.92
CA GLY A 615 -4.08 -9.71 -9.32
C GLY A 615 -3.14 -8.54 -9.07
N PRO A 616 -3.70 -7.40 -8.63
CA PRO A 616 -2.93 -6.20 -8.34
C PRO A 616 -2.09 -6.36 -7.07
N ILE A 617 -1.00 -5.58 -6.98
CA ILE A 617 -0.11 -5.54 -5.81
C ILE A 617 -0.55 -4.46 -4.84
N TRP A 618 -0.82 -3.25 -5.34
CA TRP A 618 -1.16 -2.09 -4.51
C TRP A 618 -2.30 -1.28 -5.11
N ALA A 619 -2.86 -0.40 -4.30
CA ALA A 619 -3.70 0.70 -4.75
C ALA A 619 -3.31 1.98 -3.99
N LYS A 620 -3.46 3.12 -4.65
CA LYS A 620 -3.28 4.42 -3.99
C LYS A 620 -4.50 4.72 -3.13
N ILE A 621 -4.27 5.03 -1.86
CA ILE A 621 -5.31 5.53 -0.98
C ILE A 621 -5.70 6.93 -1.47
N PRO A 622 -6.98 7.19 -1.75
CA PRO A 622 -7.43 8.51 -2.16
C PRO A 622 -7.11 9.56 -1.10
N HIS A 623 -6.69 10.75 -1.53
CA HIS A 623 -6.41 11.87 -0.64
C HIS A 623 -7.71 12.51 -0.15
N THR A 624 -8.17 12.10 1.02
CA THR A 624 -9.40 12.59 1.68
C THR A 624 -9.14 12.84 3.16
N ASP A 625 -10.10 13.47 3.85
CA ASP A 625 -9.95 13.80 5.27
C ASP A 625 -9.93 12.57 6.19
N GLY A 626 -10.60 11.50 5.81
CA GLY A 626 -10.68 10.30 6.65
C GLY A 626 -10.64 9.01 5.84
N HIS A 627 -9.98 8.02 6.41
CA HIS A 627 -9.94 6.65 5.90
C HIS A 627 -10.13 5.70 7.08
N PHE A 628 -10.96 4.68 6.89
CA PHE A 628 -11.08 3.60 7.85
C PHE A 628 -10.61 2.31 7.19
N HIS A 629 -9.58 1.66 7.78
CA HIS A 629 -8.98 0.43 7.25
C HIS A 629 -8.74 0.49 5.74
N PRO A 630 -7.77 1.29 5.26
CA PRO A 630 -7.61 1.60 3.84
C PRO A 630 -6.94 0.47 3.06
N SER A 631 -7.34 -0.77 3.32
CA SER A 631 -6.96 -1.92 2.51
C SER A 631 -7.77 -1.93 1.20
N PRO A 632 -7.12 -2.11 0.05
CA PRO A 632 -7.84 -2.14 -1.23
C PRO A 632 -8.88 -3.25 -1.29
N LEU A 633 -10.06 -2.94 -1.76
CA LEU A 633 -11.14 -3.94 -1.91
C LEU A 633 -10.79 -5.03 -2.93
N MET A 634 -9.99 -4.72 -3.94
CA MET A 634 -9.48 -5.71 -4.89
C MET A 634 -8.31 -6.55 -4.34
N GLY A 635 -7.90 -6.33 -3.10
CA GLY A 635 -6.76 -6.98 -2.47
C GLY A 635 -5.45 -6.25 -2.71
N GLY A 636 -4.44 -6.58 -1.92
CA GLY A 636 -3.12 -5.96 -2.00
C GLY A 636 -2.84 -4.94 -0.90
N PHE A 637 -1.85 -4.10 -1.15
CA PHE A 637 -1.35 -3.12 -0.19
C PHE A 637 -1.95 -1.73 -0.46
N GLY A 638 -2.57 -1.14 0.55
CA GLY A 638 -3.00 0.26 0.50
C GLY A 638 -1.84 1.19 0.81
N LEU A 639 -1.51 2.07 -0.12
CA LEU A 639 -0.37 2.98 -0.01
C LEU A 639 -0.83 4.43 -0.16
N LYS A 640 -0.38 5.30 0.73
CA LYS A 640 -0.57 6.75 0.57
C LYS A 640 0.32 7.30 -0.52
N HIS A 641 1.54 6.76 -0.62
CA HIS A 641 2.56 7.15 -1.58
C HIS A 641 3.06 5.89 -2.32
N PRO A 642 2.26 5.36 -3.26
CA PRO A 642 2.63 4.16 -4.03
C PRO A 642 3.77 4.45 -5.00
N PRO A 643 4.30 3.46 -5.72
CA PRO A 643 5.23 3.71 -6.81
C PRO A 643 4.68 4.80 -7.73
N PRO A 644 5.47 5.85 -8.02
CA PRO A 644 5.00 6.96 -8.85
C PRO A 644 4.74 6.50 -10.28
N GLN A 645 3.87 7.20 -10.97
CA GLN A 645 3.64 6.95 -12.39
C GLN A 645 4.87 7.36 -13.20
N ILE A 646 5.28 6.53 -14.14
CA ILE A 646 6.38 6.76 -15.07
C ILE A 646 5.76 7.04 -16.42
N LEU A 647 5.97 8.25 -16.92
CA LEU A 647 5.34 8.76 -18.13
C LEU A 647 6.38 8.91 -19.21
N ILE A 648 6.07 8.43 -20.41
CA ILE A 648 6.96 8.39 -21.56
C ILE A 648 6.23 8.84 -22.82
N LYS A 649 6.93 9.55 -23.68
CA LYS A 649 6.41 9.92 -24.99
C LYS A 649 7.53 10.07 -26.01
N ASN A 650 7.22 9.84 -27.28
CA ASN A 650 8.12 10.19 -28.38
C ASN A 650 8.16 11.70 -28.54
N THR A 651 9.35 12.30 -28.63
CA THR A 651 9.50 13.73 -28.87
C THR A 651 9.09 14.05 -30.29
N PRO A 652 8.23 15.06 -30.52
CA PRO A 652 7.79 15.42 -31.86
C PRO A 652 8.95 15.96 -32.71
N VAL A 653 9.05 15.47 -33.94
CA VAL A 653 9.99 15.99 -34.94
C VAL A 653 9.15 16.57 -36.08
N PRO A 654 9.23 17.91 -36.31
CA PRO A 654 8.49 18.52 -37.39
C PRO A 654 8.90 17.95 -38.74
N ALA A 655 7.93 17.75 -39.62
CA ALA A 655 8.16 17.48 -41.03
C ALA A 655 8.69 18.75 -41.75
N ASN A 656 9.04 18.61 -43.02
CA ASN A 656 9.53 19.74 -43.79
C ASN A 656 8.59 20.95 -43.77
N PRO A 657 8.98 22.09 -43.17
CA PRO A 657 8.11 23.23 -43.07
C PRO A 657 7.95 23.92 -44.42
N SER A 658 6.82 24.63 -44.60
CA SER A 658 6.65 25.57 -45.73
C SER A 658 7.67 26.70 -45.65
N THR A 659 8.12 27.19 -46.79
CA THR A 659 8.99 28.37 -46.87
C THR A 659 8.20 29.69 -46.66
N THR A 660 6.88 29.62 -46.66
CA THR A 660 6.01 30.77 -46.37
C THR A 660 5.57 30.68 -44.91
N PHE A 661 5.82 31.75 -44.15
CA PHE A 661 5.41 31.85 -42.75
C PHE A 661 3.90 31.67 -42.60
N SER A 662 3.50 30.86 -41.59
CA SER A 662 2.14 30.75 -41.14
C SER A 662 2.13 30.73 -39.59
N ALA A 663 1.19 31.49 -39.00
CA ALA A 663 0.96 31.48 -37.56
C ALA A 663 0.09 30.33 -37.12
N ALA A 664 -0.38 29.49 -38.04
CA ALA A 664 -1.15 28.30 -37.73
C ALA A 664 -0.30 27.27 -36.96
N LYS A 665 -0.96 26.50 -36.06
CA LYS A 665 -0.32 25.42 -35.33
C LYS A 665 0.30 24.40 -36.31
N PHE A 666 1.57 24.08 -36.09
CA PHE A 666 2.27 23.08 -36.88
C PHE A 666 1.74 21.68 -36.52
N ALA A 667 1.26 20.94 -37.50
CA ALA A 667 0.58 19.67 -37.27
C ALA A 667 1.17 18.50 -38.07
N SER A 668 2.24 18.73 -38.83
CA SER A 668 2.91 17.71 -39.64
C SER A 668 4.20 17.26 -38.99
N PHE A 669 4.30 15.97 -38.67
CA PHE A 669 5.45 15.40 -37.99
C PHE A 669 5.99 14.19 -38.75
N ILE A 670 7.25 13.87 -38.51
CA ILE A 670 7.83 12.60 -38.93
C ILE A 670 7.14 11.48 -38.15
N THR A 671 6.72 10.43 -38.84
CA THR A 671 6.08 9.27 -38.21
C THR A 671 7.14 8.42 -37.53
N GLN A 672 7.00 8.25 -36.21
CA GLN A 672 7.96 7.54 -35.38
C GLN A 672 7.26 6.64 -34.35
N TYR A 673 7.96 5.60 -33.94
CA TYR A 673 7.66 4.85 -32.72
C TYR A 673 8.98 4.54 -32.00
N SER A 674 8.91 4.22 -30.73
CA SER A 674 10.08 3.79 -29.96
C SER A 674 9.88 2.39 -29.38
N THR A 675 10.98 1.74 -29.10
CA THR A 675 11.03 0.44 -28.42
C THR A 675 12.23 0.40 -27.50
N GLY A 676 12.22 -0.52 -26.58
CA GLY A 676 13.33 -0.72 -25.63
C GLY A 676 13.01 -1.83 -24.65
N GLN A 677 13.83 -1.92 -23.63
CA GLN A 677 13.61 -2.83 -22.51
C GLN A 677 13.28 -2.05 -21.24
N VAL A 678 12.52 -2.69 -20.39
CA VAL A 678 12.19 -2.21 -19.05
C VAL A 678 12.55 -3.30 -18.05
N SER A 679 13.24 -2.93 -16.97
CA SER A 679 13.50 -3.82 -15.84
C SER A 679 12.91 -3.24 -14.58
N VAL A 680 12.21 -4.08 -13.82
CA VAL A 680 11.66 -3.75 -12.51
C VAL A 680 12.20 -4.76 -11.52
N GLU A 681 12.85 -4.27 -10.47
CA GLU A 681 13.38 -5.07 -9.37
C GLU A 681 12.67 -4.68 -8.09
N ILE A 682 12.10 -5.66 -7.39
CA ILE A 682 11.42 -5.45 -6.12
C ILE A 682 12.02 -6.35 -5.05
N GLU A 683 12.34 -5.76 -3.91
CA GLU A 683 12.68 -6.48 -2.68
C GLU A 683 11.42 -6.69 -1.85
N TRP A 684 11.15 -7.96 -1.52
CA TRP A 684 10.02 -8.40 -0.71
C TRP A 684 10.52 -8.92 0.63
N GLU A 685 9.91 -8.48 1.72
CA GLU A 685 10.14 -9.01 3.06
C GLU A 685 9.16 -10.14 3.33
N LEU A 686 9.64 -11.22 3.93
CA LEU A 686 8.89 -12.45 4.16
C LEU A 686 8.64 -12.66 5.65
N GLN A 687 7.45 -13.15 5.98
CA GLN A 687 7.11 -13.65 7.30
C GLN A 687 7.10 -15.18 7.25
N LYS A 688 8.13 -15.81 7.81
CA LYS A 688 8.28 -17.27 7.81
C LYS A 688 7.20 -17.96 8.63
N GLU A 689 6.74 -19.09 8.14
CA GLU A 689 5.87 -20.01 8.88
C GLU A 689 6.65 -20.62 10.06
N ASN A 690 6.04 -20.65 11.25
CA ASN A 690 6.62 -21.22 12.45
C ASN A 690 5.59 -21.99 13.30
N SER A 691 4.62 -22.62 12.67
CA SER A 691 3.54 -23.37 13.31
C SER A 691 4.07 -24.54 14.15
N LYS A 692 3.37 -24.82 15.24
CA LYS A 692 3.52 -26.06 16.04
C LYS A 692 2.50 -27.14 15.65
N ARG A 693 1.84 -26.97 14.52
CA ARG A 693 0.92 -27.99 13.99
C ARG A 693 1.66 -29.30 13.78
N TRP A 694 1.05 -30.40 14.23
CA TRP A 694 1.65 -31.74 14.14
C TRP A 694 1.40 -32.43 12.79
N ASN A 695 0.16 -32.35 12.29
CA ASN A 695 -0.19 -32.95 11.02
C ASN A 695 0.27 -32.09 9.82
N PRO A 696 0.46 -32.68 8.64
CA PRO A 696 0.91 -31.94 7.47
C PRO A 696 -0.02 -30.78 7.08
N GLU A 697 0.58 -29.73 6.53
CA GLU A 697 -0.14 -28.59 5.94
C GLU A 697 -0.69 -28.94 4.55
N ILE A 698 -1.79 -28.26 4.17
CA ILE A 698 -2.23 -28.18 2.79
C ILE A 698 -1.34 -27.15 2.09
N GLN A 699 -0.77 -27.53 0.95
CA GLN A 699 0.08 -26.66 0.16
C GLN A 699 -0.44 -26.59 -1.27
N TYR A 700 -0.13 -25.50 -1.97
CA TYR A 700 -0.39 -25.40 -3.38
C TYR A 700 0.51 -26.38 -4.16
N THR A 701 -0.12 -27.23 -4.97
CA THR A 701 0.57 -28.18 -5.84
C THR A 701 -0.02 -28.14 -7.24
N SER A 702 0.81 -28.41 -8.25
CA SER A 702 0.33 -28.70 -9.59
C SER A 702 -0.33 -30.09 -9.64
N ASN A 703 -1.27 -30.29 -10.57
CA ASN A 703 -1.85 -31.61 -10.78
C ASN A 703 -0.81 -32.63 -11.19
N TYR A 704 -0.70 -33.71 -10.42
CA TYR A 704 0.07 -34.87 -10.80
C TYR A 704 -0.81 -35.85 -11.60
N ASN A 705 -0.65 -35.81 -12.92
CA ASN A 705 -1.31 -36.79 -13.80
C ASN A 705 -0.36 -37.07 -14.98
N LYS A 706 -0.21 -38.33 -15.32
CA LYS A 706 0.73 -38.80 -16.36
C LYS A 706 0.35 -38.40 -17.78
N SER A 707 -0.87 -37.95 -18.03
CA SER A 707 -1.44 -37.78 -19.38
C SER A 707 -2.15 -36.44 -19.58
N VAL A 708 -1.77 -35.39 -18.89
CA VAL A 708 -2.36 -34.03 -19.05
C VAL A 708 -1.34 -33.06 -19.63
N ASN A 709 -1.85 -32.01 -20.27
CA ASN A 709 -1.03 -30.87 -20.66
C ASN A 709 -0.41 -30.17 -19.44
N VAL A 710 0.78 -29.65 -19.61
CA VAL A 710 1.46 -28.88 -18.59
C VAL A 710 0.77 -27.52 -18.46
N ASP A 711 0.44 -27.14 -17.23
CA ASP A 711 -0.13 -25.82 -16.90
C ASP A 711 0.94 -24.72 -16.94
N PHE A 712 0.52 -23.48 -17.12
CA PHE A 712 1.39 -22.31 -17.10
C PHE A 712 2.56 -22.43 -18.07
N THR A 713 2.23 -22.76 -19.30
CA THR A 713 3.17 -22.96 -20.39
C THR A 713 2.62 -22.38 -21.70
N VAL A 714 3.36 -22.55 -22.78
CA VAL A 714 2.94 -22.11 -24.11
C VAL A 714 2.29 -23.26 -24.88
N ASP A 715 1.35 -22.94 -25.74
CA ASP A 715 0.73 -23.87 -26.65
C ASP A 715 1.57 -24.07 -27.94
N THR A 716 1.04 -24.84 -28.90
CA THR A 716 1.71 -25.09 -30.17
C THR A 716 1.90 -23.83 -31.03
N ASN A 717 1.15 -22.76 -30.74
CA ASN A 717 1.27 -21.47 -31.41
C ASN A 717 2.19 -20.50 -30.65
N GLY A 718 2.79 -20.92 -29.54
CA GLY A 718 3.65 -20.11 -28.72
C GLY A 718 2.92 -19.15 -27.79
N VAL A 719 1.63 -19.34 -27.53
CA VAL A 719 0.82 -18.50 -26.67
C VAL A 719 0.87 -19.02 -25.23
N TYR A 720 1.37 -18.17 -24.33
CA TYR A 720 1.39 -18.45 -22.89
C TYR A 720 -0.01 -18.27 -22.29
N SER A 721 -0.39 -19.14 -21.39
CA SER A 721 -1.66 -19.06 -20.68
C SER A 721 -1.56 -19.46 -19.21
N GLU A 722 -2.42 -18.83 -18.40
CA GLU A 722 -2.57 -19.11 -16.99
C GLU A 722 -3.95 -19.74 -16.76
N PRO A 723 -4.03 -21.07 -16.55
CA PRO A 723 -5.32 -21.79 -16.61
C PRO A 723 -6.20 -21.62 -15.38
N ARG A 724 -5.65 -21.14 -14.26
CA ARG A 724 -6.40 -20.91 -13.02
C ARG A 724 -5.80 -19.77 -12.21
N PRO A 725 -6.60 -19.07 -11.38
CA PRO A 725 -6.07 -18.11 -10.44
C PRO A 725 -5.33 -18.84 -9.31
N ILE A 726 -4.24 -18.26 -8.84
CA ILE A 726 -3.49 -18.78 -7.69
C ILE A 726 -3.52 -17.74 -6.59
N GLY A 727 -4.29 -17.98 -5.55
CA GLY A 727 -4.29 -17.20 -4.32
C GLY A 727 -3.10 -17.52 -3.43
N THR A 728 -3.14 -17.11 -2.17
CA THR A 728 -2.03 -17.29 -1.22
C THR A 728 -2.38 -18.14 0.00
N ARG A 729 -3.65 -18.40 0.28
CA ARG A 729 -4.12 -18.92 1.58
C ARG A 729 -4.25 -20.43 1.61
N TYR A 730 -3.13 -21.12 1.54
CA TYR A 730 -3.03 -22.58 1.66
C TYR A 730 -2.59 -23.02 3.06
N LEU A 731 -1.55 -22.39 3.62
CA LEU A 731 -1.09 -22.66 4.98
C LEU A 731 -2.14 -22.28 6.02
N THR A 732 -2.11 -22.97 7.15
CA THR A 732 -3.04 -22.72 8.26
C THR A 732 -2.33 -22.05 9.42
N ARG A 733 -3.06 -21.18 10.12
CA ARG A 733 -2.60 -20.54 11.34
C ARG A 733 -3.67 -20.60 12.40
N ASN A 734 -3.27 -20.83 13.65
CA ASN A 734 -4.17 -20.75 14.79
C ASN A 734 -4.70 -19.30 14.91
N LEU A 735 -6.02 -19.13 14.99
CA LEU A 735 -6.67 -17.82 15.04
C LEU A 735 -6.23 -16.98 16.25
N LEU A 736 -5.82 -17.61 17.32
CA LEU A 736 -5.38 -16.95 18.55
C LEU A 736 -3.85 -17.02 18.76
N LEU A 737 -3.10 -17.39 17.73
CA LEU A 737 -1.64 -17.34 17.80
C LEU A 737 -1.18 -15.89 17.97
N ALA A 738 -0.23 -15.69 18.89
CA ALA A 738 0.32 -14.37 19.13
C ALA A 738 0.85 -13.74 17.84
N ALA A 739 0.53 -12.47 17.63
CA ALA A 739 1.11 -11.70 16.53
C ALA A 739 2.62 -11.60 16.72
N ALA A 740 3.34 -11.76 15.63
CA ALA A 740 4.80 -11.63 15.65
C ALA A 740 5.21 -10.15 15.83
#